data_75c2f4dc9893a8863bca7eab04c79adc
#
_entry.id   75c2f4dc9893a8863bca7eab04c79adc
#
_cell.length_a   1.000
_cell.length_b   1.000
_cell.length_c   1.000
_cell.angle_alpha   90.00
_cell.angle_beta   90.00
_cell.angle_gamma   90.00
#
_symmetry.space_group_name_H-M   'P 1'
#
loop_
_entity.id
_entity.type
_entity.pdbx_description
1 polymer ?
#
loop_
_entity_poly.entity_id
_entity_poly.type
_entity_poly.pdbx_seq_one_letter_code
_entity_poly.pdbx_strand_id
1 'polypeptide(L)'
;MEDNNKKPIEGEIIEQQNHSKHLEFRSVEDVMEDSFLRYSMSVIIDRALPDVRDGLKPVHRRILYAMGEQGLRPGGKFTKSAKIAGDVMGKYHPHGDTAIYDAMVRLAQNWNMRYVLVDGQGNFGSMDGDPAAAMRYTEARLGRIGDILLADLDKDTVDFRPNYDGSENEPSVLPAKLPNLLLNGQIGIAVGMATSIPTHNLGEVVDATVELINNPGSTLEDLMKHVKGPDFPTGAIVYGGAPMIQAYRTGRGSVTMRAVAEIIETKRGRHQIIVSEVPYAVNKASLIEKIAELVKDKKVTSIADLRDESARGNVRIVIDLKKDAYPKKVLNQLYKLTPLQSNFHYNMLALVDGVQPRVLGLKDMLSEFVKHRQVVVRRRTEFELRKAKARAHILEGLKIALDHIDEVIAAIRASKTTDIAEKALREKFGLTEIQAKAILAMQLRRLTGLEREAIEEELRALLKLIGELEAILADENEILRIIKEELLEMKDKYGDERKSKIINHELGKFSDEELIPEEESVILLTTENYIKRTLLTDYRRQNRGGKGKRGMTTKDQDIIDQLIPASTHDWLLFFTNRGRVFRLKAYEVPAASLQAKGVAAVNLLQLQPEEKITSIIKLEQNSSSDNYLFMATVKGTVKKTALSDFANIRTNGLNAINLDEGDELRWVQKTNGQSDIIISTSAGQAVRFNEKDVRGMGRAARGVRGVRLRPNDSVVGMDIATSSSQRLLVVSANGYGKSTKVSNFEVKKRGGIGVKAAVVTSKTGPIVSVQTLPEEVTDALMISSNGQTIRISVKEIPTLGRTTQGVRIMKLTDGDSVASVGLMEESREEE
;
A
#
# COMPACT_ATOMS: atom_id res chain seq x y z
N MET A 1 22.18 -28.37 59.11
CA MET A 1 23.58 -28.85 58.93
C MET A 1 23.80 -28.74 57.41
N GLU A 2 24.57 -27.84 56.80
CA GLU A 2 25.53 -26.82 57.22
C GLU A 2 25.46 -25.64 56.34
N ASP A 3 25.57 -24.48 56.97
CA ASP A 3 25.78 -23.18 56.31
C ASP A 3 26.96 -23.18 55.33
N ASN A 4 26.84 -22.58 54.20
CA ASN A 4 28.01 -22.10 53.47
C ASN A 4 27.76 -20.64 53.02
N ASN A 5 27.97 -19.78 53.99
CA ASN A 5 28.20 -18.36 53.92
C ASN A 5 29.55 -18.10 53.24
N LYS A 6 29.60 -17.85 51.92
CA LYS A 6 30.82 -17.35 51.26
C LYS A 6 30.80 -15.84 51.30
N LYS A 7 31.58 -15.27 52.20
CA LYS A 7 32.01 -13.88 52.21
C LYS A 7 32.73 -13.55 50.90
N PRO A 8 32.59 -12.32 50.38
CA PRO A 8 33.42 -11.85 49.26
C PRO A 8 34.88 -11.83 49.66
N ILE A 9 35.73 -12.20 48.70
CA ILE A 9 37.19 -12.13 48.85
C ILE A 9 37.57 -10.65 48.89
N GLU A 10 38.00 -10.17 50.06
CA GLU A 10 38.72 -8.89 50.22
C GLU A 10 40.07 -9.05 49.51
N GLY A 11 40.19 -8.32 48.35
CA GLY A 11 41.46 -8.17 47.68
C GLY A 11 42.38 -7.34 48.55
N GLU A 12 43.55 -7.85 48.87
CA GLU A 12 44.63 -7.13 49.55
C GLU A 12 44.95 -5.84 48.80
N ILE A 13 44.70 -4.70 49.44
CA ILE A 13 45.14 -3.39 48.97
C ILE A 13 46.65 -3.31 49.24
N ILE A 14 47.48 -3.46 48.20
CA ILE A 14 48.89 -3.14 48.26
C ILE A 14 48.95 -1.61 48.32
N GLU A 15 49.27 -1.04 49.50
CA GLU A 15 49.65 0.35 49.68
C GLU A 15 50.99 0.63 48.91
N GLN A 16 50.88 1.07 47.66
CA GLN A 16 51.94 1.82 47.00
C GLN A 16 51.75 3.32 47.25
N GLN A 17 52.52 3.81 48.19
CA GLN A 17 52.60 5.24 48.49
C GLN A 17 53.10 6.03 47.30
N ASN A 18 52.31 7.14 46.99
CA ASN A 18 52.74 8.32 46.24
C ASN A 18 52.89 8.15 44.73
N HIS A 19 51.77 8.35 44.03
CA HIS A 19 51.63 9.26 42.86
C HIS A 19 50.25 9.12 42.20
N SER A 20 49.15 9.45 42.87
CA SER A 20 47.86 9.74 42.14
C SER A 20 46.86 10.41 43.07
N LYS A 21 46.91 11.73 43.11
CA LYS A 21 45.91 12.55 43.83
C LYS A 21 44.53 12.60 43.10
N HIS A 22 44.26 11.75 42.07
CA HIS A 22 43.04 11.77 41.30
C HIS A 22 42.58 10.38 40.82
N LEU A 23 42.64 9.34 41.66
CA LEU A 23 41.94 8.11 41.36
C LEU A 23 40.53 8.20 41.97
N GLU A 24 39.56 8.37 41.13
CA GLU A 24 38.13 8.32 41.47
C GLU A 24 37.63 6.90 41.20
N PHE A 25 37.25 6.18 42.26
CA PHE A 25 36.64 4.84 42.10
C PHE A 25 35.17 5.02 41.75
N ARG A 26 34.77 4.59 40.55
CA ARG A 26 33.39 4.51 40.13
C ARG A 26 32.99 3.06 39.88
N SER A 27 31.74 2.68 40.19
CA SER A 27 31.24 1.39 39.80
C SER A 27 31.20 1.24 38.26
N VAL A 28 31.36 0.04 37.73
CA VAL A 28 31.28 -0.21 36.31
C VAL A 28 29.86 0.17 35.80
N GLU A 29 28.86 -0.04 36.63
CA GLU A 29 27.46 0.30 36.34
C GLU A 29 27.30 1.81 36.16
N ASP A 30 27.81 2.63 37.07
CA ASP A 30 27.78 4.13 36.98
C ASP A 30 28.53 4.63 35.76
N VAL A 31 29.68 4.06 35.43
CA VAL A 31 30.46 4.44 34.26
C VAL A 31 29.73 4.07 32.97
N MET A 32 29.12 2.90 32.91
CA MET A 32 28.35 2.44 31.75
C MET A 32 27.07 3.29 31.57
N GLU A 33 26.35 3.58 32.65
CA GLU A 33 25.14 4.40 32.62
C GLU A 33 25.47 5.82 32.10
N ASP A 34 26.47 6.50 32.71
CA ASP A 34 26.88 7.84 32.28
C ASP A 34 27.37 7.86 30.82
N SER A 35 28.19 6.89 30.43
CA SER A 35 28.72 6.78 29.08
C SER A 35 27.61 6.49 28.06
N PHE A 36 26.67 5.61 28.37
CA PHE A 36 25.54 5.29 27.51
C PHE A 36 24.59 6.46 27.37
N LEU A 37 24.33 7.20 28.46
CA LEU A 37 23.50 8.38 28.43
C LEU A 37 24.11 9.46 27.53
N ARG A 38 25.41 9.78 27.73
CA ARG A 38 26.14 10.77 26.90
C ARG A 38 26.17 10.37 25.42
N TYR A 39 26.46 9.08 25.14
CA TYR A 39 26.45 8.56 23.78
C TYR A 39 25.05 8.68 23.16
N SER A 40 24.01 8.27 23.88
CA SER A 40 22.63 8.34 23.42
C SER A 40 22.20 9.79 23.09
N MET A 41 22.53 10.73 23.98
CA MET A 41 22.26 12.16 23.75
C MET A 41 22.99 12.68 22.51
N SER A 42 24.28 12.37 22.35
CA SER A 42 25.03 12.76 21.17
C SER A 42 24.47 12.17 19.89
N VAL A 43 24.07 10.91 19.88
CA VAL A 43 23.45 10.27 18.71
C VAL A 43 22.10 10.90 18.38
N ILE A 44 21.32 11.32 19.36
CA ILE A 44 19.99 11.94 19.18
C ILE A 44 20.16 13.36 18.64
N ILE A 45 20.97 14.20 19.33
CA ILE A 45 21.05 15.64 19.08
C ILE A 45 22.00 15.94 17.92
N ASP A 46 23.21 15.32 17.92
CA ASP A 46 24.31 15.72 17.03
C ASP A 46 24.53 14.75 15.84
N ARG A 47 23.65 13.77 15.59
CA ARG A 47 23.87 12.80 14.52
C ARG A 47 22.61 12.43 13.72
N ALA A 48 21.59 11.84 14.36
CA ALA A 48 20.56 11.09 13.66
C ALA A 48 19.31 11.89 13.31
N LEU A 49 18.93 12.85 14.16
CA LEU A 49 17.69 13.60 13.99
C LEU A 49 17.92 14.93 13.27
N PRO A 50 16.96 15.32 12.40
CA PRO A 50 16.97 16.64 11.77
C PRO A 50 16.45 17.72 12.72
N ASP A 51 16.93 18.96 12.57
CA ASP A 51 16.31 20.14 13.16
C ASP A 51 15.03 20.53 12.38
N VAL A 52 13.95 20.84 13.07
CA VAL A 52 12.66 21.18 12.42
C VAL A 52 12.76 22.45 11.57
N ARG A 53 13.65 23.37 11.92
CA ARG A 53 13.80 24.70 11.32
C ARG A 53 14.41 24.65 9.92
N ASP A 54 15.52 23.90 9.74
CA ASP A 54 16.23 23.79 8.46
C ASP A 54 16.13 22.39 7.81
N GLY A 55 15.58 21.40 8.51
CA GLY A 55 15.39 20.04 8.01
C GLY A 55 16.67 19.25 7.83
N LEU A 56 17.77 19.66 8.43
CA LEU A 56 19.09 19.07 8.23
C LEU A 56 19.61 18.36 9.46
N LYS A 57 20.31 17.24 9.23
CA LYS A 57 21.17 16.64 10.24
C LYS A 57 22.47 17.45 10.33
N PRO A 58 23.22 17.40 11.45
CA PRO A 58 24.47 18.16 11.59
C PRO A 58 25.47 17.95 10.46
N VAL A 59 25.64 16.70 9.97
CA VAL A 59 26.57 16.42 8.85
C VAL A 59 26.11 17.12 7.56
N HIS A 60 24.81 17.14 7.25
CA HIS A 60 24.28 17.82 6.05
C HIS A 60 24.50 19.33 6.14
N ARG A 61 24.22 19.92 7.31
CA ARG A 61 24.39 21.35 7.57
C ARG A 61 25.86 21.75 7.39
N ARG A 62 26.79 20.98 7.95
CA ARG A 62 28.24 21.19 7.85
C ARG A 62 28.74 21.07 6.40
N ILE A 63 28.24 20.13 5.62
CA ILE A 63 28.57 19.99 4.20
C ILE A 63 28.15 21.24 3.42
N LEU A 64 26.87 21.65 3.55
CA LEU A 64 26.37 22.83 2.82
C LEU A 64 27.10 24.11 3.26
N TYR A 65 27.35 24.27 4.57
CA TYR A 65 28.08 25.42 5.10
C TYR A 65 29.52 25.50 4.54
N ALA A 66 30.27 24.41 4.63
CA ALA A 66 31.65 24.37 4.07
C ALA A 66 31.67 24.63 2.57
N MET A 67 30.71 24.13 1.80
CA MET A 67 30.59 24.42 0.37
C MET A 67 30.25 25.90 0.12
N GLY A 68 29.41 26.50 0.97
CA GLY A 68 29.10 27.93 0.93
C GLY A 68 30.31 28.82 1.20
N GLU A 69 31.12 28.49 2.22
CA GLU A 69 32.36 29.21 2.56
C GLU A 69 33.42 29.11 1.42
N GLN A 70 33.52 27.94 0.77
CA GLN A 70 34.40 27.77 -0.41
C GLN A 70 33.89 28.51 -1.66
N GLY A 71 32.72 29.17 -1.60
CA GLY A 71 32.12 29.86 -2.73
C GLY A 71 31.65 28.93 -3.87
N LEU A 72 31.34 27.66 -3.56
CA LEU A 72 30.88 26.68 -4.54
C LEU A 72 29.41 26.90 -4.90
N ARG A 73 29.09 28.03 -5.48
CA ARG A 73 27.72 28.46 -5.82
C ARG A 73 27.18 27.79 -7.09
N PRO A 74 25.82 27.71 -7.25
CA PRO A 74 25.20 27.23 -8.49
C PRO A 74 25.73 28.01 -9.72
N GLY A 75 26.04 27.28 -10.80
CA GLY A 75 26.61 27.90 -12.01
C GLY A 75 28.15 28.18 -11.95
N GLY A 76 28.76 28.06 -10.76
CA GLY A 76 30.18 28.13 -10.57
C GLY A 76 30.92 26.87 -11.03
N LYS A 77 32.26 26.84 -10.77
CA LYS A 77 33.06 25.64 -11.07
C LYS A 77 32.78 24.51 -10.09
N PHE A 78 32.79 23.28 -10.62
CA PHE A 78 32.79 22.08 -9.80
C PHE A 78 34.14 21.90 -9.08
N THR A 79 34.08 21.35 -7.88
CA THR A 79 35.29 21.05 -7.07
C THR A 79 35.29 19.55 -6.75
N LYS A 80 36.51 18.96 -6.67
CA LYS A 80 36.66 17.54 -6.30
C LYS A 80 35.96 17.24 -4.96
N SER A 81 35.13 16.20 -4.92
CA SER A 81 34.40 15.77 -3.72
C SER A 81 35.35 15.49 -2.55
N ALA A 82 36.57 14.98 -2.84
CA ALA A 82 37.60 14.74 -1.83
C ALA A 82 38.02 16.01 -1.09
N LYS A 83 38.12 17.19 -1.80
CA LYS A 83 38.42 18.45 -1.16
C LYS A 83 37.31 18.91 -0.23
N ILE A 84 36.05 18.78 -0.68
CA ILE A 84 34.90 19.16 0.15
C ILE A 84 34.85 18.29 1.40
N ALA A 85 34.95 16.96 1.24
CA ALA A 85 34.92 16.01 2.37
C ALA A 85 36.08 16.26 3.35
N GLY A 86 37.29 16.58 2.83
CA GLY A 86 38.46 16.90 3.65
C GLY A 86 38.30 18.19 4.46
N ASP A 87 37.79 19.27 3.86
CA ASP A 87 37.47 20.51 4.58
C ASP A 87 36.41 20.34 5.66
N VAL A 88 35.34 19.60 5.36
CA VAL A 88 34.27 19.30 6.34
C VAL A 88 34.84 18.48 7.49
N MET A 89 35.66 17.47 7.22
CA MET A 89 36.27 16.62 8.24
C MET A 89 37.25 17.41 9.10
N GLY A 90 38.07 18.22 8.48
CA GLY A 90 39.10 18.97 9.21
C GLY A 90 38.58 20.11 10.05
N LYS A 91 37.52 20.79 9.59
CA LYS A 91 37.01 21.99 10.26
C LYS A 91 35.79 21.75 11.16
N TYR A 92 34.87 20.87 10.76
CA TYR A 92 33.54 20.82 11.39
C TYR A 92 33.08 19.46 11.89
N HIS A 93 33.45 18.36 11.19
CA HIS A 93 32.85 17.04 11.43
C HIS A 93 33.92 15.99 11.74
N PRO A 94 34.23 15.68 13.03
CA PRO A 94 35.34 14.81 13.43
C PRO A 94 34.99 13.32 13.27
N HIS A 95 34.61 12.92 12.04
CA HIS A 95 34.27 11.55 11.66
C HIS A 95 34.92 11.19 10.31
N GLY A 96 34.88 9.90 9.93
CA GLY A 96 35.50 9.41 8.72
C GLY A 96 35.00 10.11 7.44
N ASP A 97 35.92 10.36 6.52
CA ASP A 97 35.69 11.00 5.21
C ASP A 97 34.66 10.27 4.37
N THR A 98 34.61 8.96 4.44
CA THR A 98 33.62 8.11 3.75
C THR A 98 32.20 8.44 4.19
N ALA A 99 31.97 8.61 5.50
CA ALA A 99 30.63 8.95 6.01
C ALA A 99 30.16 10.34 5.53
N ILE A 100 31.09 11.30 5.48
CA ILE A 100 30.82 12.66 4.96
C ILE A 100 30.54 12.60 3.46
N TYR A 101 31.35 11.85 2.71
CA TYR A 101 31.14 11.67 1.27
C TYR A 101 29.80 11.01 0.96
N ASP A 102 29.46 9.91 1.64
CA ASP A 102 28.19 9.23 1.45
C ASP A 102 26.99 10.12 1.77
N ALA A 103 27.09 10.97 2.81
CA ALA A 103 26.07 11.96 3.10
C ALA A 103 25.93 12.97 1.96
N MET A 104 27.04 13.50 1.45
CA MET A 104 27.06 14.44 0.32
C MET A 104 26.49 13.79 -0.96
N VAL A 105 26.86 12.55 -1.24
CA VAL A 105 26.32 11.75 -2.37
C VAL A 105 24.79 11.68 -2.31
N ARG A 106 24.23 11.37 -1.15
CA ARG A 106 22.77 11.32 -0.98
C ARG A 106 22.09 12.67 -1.25
N LEU A 107 22.71 13.78 -0.87
CA LEU A 107 22.20 15.13 -1.14
C LEU A 107 22.19 15.48 -2.64
N ALA A 108 22.96 14.76 -3.47
CA ALA A 108 23.02 14.93 -4.92
C ALA A 108 22.13 13.96 -5.72
N GLN A 109 21.58 12.92 -5.07
CA GLN A 109 20.78 11.88 -5.75
C GLN A 109 19.34 12.30 -5.94
N ASN A 110 18.87 12.42 -7.18
CA ASN A 110 17.53 12.87 -7.54
C ASN A 110 16.42 11.83 -7.32
N TRP A 111 16.77 10.59 -6.96
CA TRP A 111 15.84 9.53 -6.53
C TRP A 111 15.73 9.41 -5.00
N ASN A 112 16.64 10.06 -4.26
CA ASN A 112 16.57 10.18 -2.80
C ASN A 112 16.01 11.53 -2.34
N MET A 113 16.41 12.62 -3.03
CA MET A 113 16.00 13.98 -2.72
C MET A 113 14.92 14.44 -3.70
N ARG A 114 13.81 14.97 -3.18
CA ARG A 114 12.78 15.56 -4.04
C ARG A 114 13.31 16.85 -4.69
N TYR A 115 14.10 17.61 -3.95
CA TYR A 115 14.81 18.81 -4.38
C TYR A 115 16.29 18.69 -4.00
N VAL A 116 17.14 18.46 -4.97
CA VAL A 116 18.58 18.20 -4.76
C VAL A 116 19.27 19.40 -4.14
N LEU A 117 20.07 19.16 -3.10
CA LEU A 117 20.83 20.21 -2.40
C LEU A 117 22.26 20.36 -2.91
N VAL A 118 22.81 19.32 -3.50
CA VAL A 118 24.16 19.28 -4.09
C VAL A 118 24.05 18.93 -5.57
N ASP A 119 24.71 19.68 -6.42
CA ASP A 119 24.86 19.41 -7.85
C ASP A 119 26.15 18.61 -8.06
N GLY A 120 26.02 17.36 -8.49
CA GLY A 120 27.13 16.42 -8.64
C GLY A 120 27.50 16.20 -10.11
N GLN A 121 28.81 16.08 -10.38
CA GLN A 121 29.34 15.70 -11.67
C GLN A 121 30.16 14.42 -11.56
N GLY A 122 29.81 13.41 -12.38
CA GLY A 122 30.40 12.08 -12.35
C GLY A 122 29.36 11.02 -11.91
N ASN A 123 29.86 9.88 -11.44
CA ASN A 123 29.02 8.78 -10.96
C ASN A 123 28.71 8.94 -9.46
N PHE A 124 27.46 9.31 -9.15
CA PHE A 124 26.92 9.43 -7.79
C PHE A 124 26.03 8.24 -7.39
N GLY A 125 26.26 7.08 -8.01
CA GLY A 125 25.47 5.87 -7.76
C GLY A 125 24.25 5.75 -8.68
N SER A 126 23.44 4.71 -8.47
CA SER A 126 22.24 4.44 -9.23
C SER A 126 21.07 3.95 -8.37
N MET A 127 19.87 3.88 -8.94
CA MET A 127 18.69 3.24 -8.29
C MET A 127 18.85 1.72 -8.15
N ASP A 128 19.84 1.12 -8.80
CA ASP A 128 20.18 -0.29 -8.67
C ASP A 128 21.03 -0.58 -7.42
N GLY A 129 21.36 0.46 -6.66
CA GLY A 129 22.18 0.33 -5.47
C GLY A 129 23.69 0.35 -5.75
N ASP A 130 24.11 0.66 -6.99
CA ASP A 130 25.52 0.86 -7.27
C ASP A 130 26.08 1.99 -6.41
N PRO A 131 27.25 1.80 -5.81
CA PRO A 131 27.91 2.86 -5.03
C PRO A 131 28.36 4.00 -5.93
N ALA A 132 28.49 5.18 -5.34
CA ALA A 132 29.17 6.28 -6.03
C ALA A 132 30.62 5.93 -6.32
N ALA A 133 31.19 6.52 -7.37
CA ALA A 133 32.60 6.41 -7.63
C ALA A 133 33.43 7.06 -6.49
N ALA A 134 34.66 6.62 -6.29
CA ALA A 134 35.52 7.18 -5.25
C ALA A 134 35.60 8.72 -5.35
N MET A 135 35.60 9.41 -4.21
CA MET A 135 35.51 10.87 -4.09
C MET A 135 36.61 11.65 -4.88
N ARG A 136 37.71 10.98 -5.26
CA ARG A 136 38.74 11.57 -6.10
C ARG A 136 38.35 11.74 -7.56
N TYR A 137 37.31 11.01 -8.02
CA TYR A 137 36.80 11.06 -9.40
C TYR A 137 35.59 11.97 -9.54
N THR A 138 34.77 12.09 -8.50
CA THR A 138 33.56 12.90 -8.53
C THR A 138 33.87 14.37 -8.20
N GLU A 139 33.01 15.26 -8.67
CA GLU A 139 33.07 16.70 -8.39
C GLU A 139 31.67 17.17 -7.97
N ALA A 140 31.62 18.20 -7.12
CA ALA A 140 30.36 18.73 -6.62
C ALA A 140 30.40 20.26 -6.44
N ARG A 141 29.23 20.86 -6.44
CA ARG A 141 28.97 22.27 -6.05
C ARG A 141 27.57 22.33 -5.40
N LEU A 142 27.20 23.45 -4.81
CA LEU A 142 25.85 23.66 -4.28
C LEU A 142 24.79 23.54 -5.39
N GLY A 143 23.72 22.83 -5.10
CA GLY A 143 22.50 22.89 -5.86
C GLY A 143 21.76 24.20 -5.59
N ARG A 144 20.83 24.60 -6.46
CA ARG A 144 20.08 25.85 -6.31
C ARG A 144 19.33 25.94 -4.97
N ILE A 145 18.70 24.86 -4.55
CA ILE A 145 17.96 24.81 -3.27
C ILE A 145 18.94 24.80 -2.09
N GLY A 146 20.08 24.10 -2.20
CA GLY A 146 21.14 24.14 -1.18
C GLY A 146 21.69 25.54 -0.94
N ASP A 147 21.87 26.35 -1.99
CA ASP A 147 22.29 27.73 -1.90
C ASP A 147 21.24 28.65 -1.23
N ILE A 148 19.96 28.42 -1.51
CA ILE A 148 18.84 29.13 -0.89
C ILE A 148 18.77 28.88 0.62
N LEU A 149 19.13 27.68 1.09
CA LEU A 149 19.14 27.37 2.52
C LEU A 149 20.22 28.17 3.26
N LEU A 150 21.30 28.57 2.58
CA LEU A 150 22.38 29.38 3.11
C LEU A 150 22.16 30.90 2.96
N ALA A 151 21.09 31.29 2.27
CA ALA A 151 20.84 32.70 1.98
C ALA A 151 20.72 33.53 3.27
N ASP A 152 21.31 34.70 3.28
CA ASP A 152 21.38 35.65 4.40
C ASP A 152 22.17 35.17 5.64
N LEU A 153 22.99 34.12 5.53
CA LEU A 153 23.79 33.59 6.64
C LEU A 153 24.85 34.62 7.12
N ASP A 154 25.35 35.48 6.21
CA ASP A 154 26.30 36.56 6.47
C ASP A 154 25.69 37.80 7.14
N LYS A 155 24.39 37.79 7.40
CA LYS A 155 23.61 38.89 8.00
C LYS A 155 23.22 38.68 9.46
N ASP A 156 23.97 37.88 10.19
CA ASP A 156 23.76 37.62 11.62
C ASP A 156 22.39 37.05 11.94
N THR A 157 21.81 36.25 11.02
CA THR A 157 20.45 35.76 11.09
C THR A 157 20.24 34.56 12.01
N VAL A 158 21.31 33.82 12.28
CA VAL A 158 21.33 32.62 13.12
C VAL A 158 22.51 32.63 14.06
N ASP A 159 22.43 31.81 15.12
CA ASP A 159 23.51 31.69 16.08
C ASP A 159 24.60 30.77 15.57
N PHE A 160 25.84 31.12 15.86
CA PHE A 160 27.02 30.32 15.62
C PHE A 160 27.50 29.69 16.93
N ARG A 161 28.07 28.51 16.84
CA ARG A 161 28.70 27.79 17.95
C ARG A 161 30.11 27.38 17.57
N PRO A 162 31.01 27.21 18.54
CA PRO A 162 32.34 26.66 18.27
C PRO A 162 32.23 25.25 17.66
N ASN A 163 33.15 24.90 16.78
CA ASN A 163 33.30 23.54 16.28
C ASN A 163 33.86 22.61 17.38
N TYR A 164 34.17 21.38 17.04
CA TYR A 164 34.61 20.33 17.99
C TYR A 164 35.90 20.67 18.75
N ASP A 165 36.80 21.50 18.23
CA ASP A 165 38.10 21.89 18.82
C ASP A 165 38.17 23.38 19.19
N GLY A 166 37.12 24.16 18.92
CA GLY A 166 37.05 25.59 19.19
C GLY A 166 37.84 26.48 18.22
N SER A 167 38.41 25.91 17.15
CA SER A 167 39.23 26.68 16.17
C SER A 167 38.36 27.48 15.18
N GLU A 168 37.18 26.99 14.89
CA GLU A 168 36.28 27.60 13.92
C GLU A 168 34.85 27.69 14.51
N ASN A 169 33.98 28.48 13.88
CA ASN A 169 32.58 28.58 14.24
C ASN A 169 31.70 27.94 13.15
N GLU A 170 30.67 27.24 13.56
CA GLU A 170 29.65 26.65 12.67
C GLU A 170 28.25 27.17 13.01
N PRO A 171 27.35 27.32 12.04
CA PRO A 171 26.00 27.75 12.33
C PRO A 171 25.24 26.63 13.07
N SER A 172 24.54 27.00 14.13
CA SER A 172 23.68 26.06 14.87
C SER A 172 22.51 25.54 14.03
N VAL A 173 22.00 26.37 13.12
CA VAL A 173 20.92 26.11 12.18
C VAL A 173 21.10 27.02 10.96
N LEU A 174 20.62 26.64 9.78
CA LEU A 174 20.64 27.51 8.60
C LEU A 174 19.43 28.45 8.56
N PRO A 175 19.55 29.63 7.90
CA PRO A 175 18.42 30.56 7.74
C PRO A 175 17.20 29.97 7.01
N ALA A 176 17.42 29.05 6.07
CA ALA A 176 16.47 28.21 5.38
C ALA A 176 15.20 28.94 4.88
N LYS A 177 15.28 29.54 3.68
CA LYS A 177 14.12 30.24 3.08
C LYS A 177 12.96 29.32 2.70
N LEU A 178 13.15 28.01 2.70
CA LEU A 178 12.16 26.99 2.35
C LEU A 178 12.03 25.96 3.47
N PRO A 179 10.85 25.38 3.69
CA PRO A 179 10.58 24.34 4.69
C PRO A 179 11.17 22.99 4.27
N ASN A 180 12.50 22.91 4.23
CA ASN A 180 13.26 21.79 3.67
C ASN A 180 12.95 20.45 4.33
N LEU A 181 12.58 20.44 5.63
CA LEU A 181 12.22 19.19 6.31
C LEU A 181 11.02 18.50 5.65
N LEU A 182 10.01 19.25 5.22
CA LEU A 182 8.87 18.70 4.50
C LEU A 182 9.18 18.46 3.03
N LEU A 183 9.97 19.34 2.38
CA LEU A 183 10.28 19.21 0.97
C LEU A 183 11.08 17.94 0.66
N ASN A 184 12.15 17.70 1.41
CA ASN A 184 13.07 16.58 1.19
C ASN A 184 12.87 15.42 2.15
N GLY A 185 12.07 15.59 3.19
CA GLY A 185 11.90 14.57 4.21
C GLY A 185 13.21 14.22 4.93
N GLN A 186 13.16 13.27 5.82
CA GLN A 186 14.37 12.70 6.44
C GLN A 186 14.09 11.31 6.98
N ILE A 187 15.07 10.42 6.86
CA ILE A 187 15.06 9.09 7.49
C ILE A 187 16.32 9.00 8.37
N GLY A 188 16.15 8.59 9.63
CA GLY A 188 17.27 8.45 10.57
C GLY A 188 16.95 7.50 11.71
N ILE A 189 17.99 6.82 12.19
CA ILE A 189 17.90 5.87 13.31
C ILE A 189 18.79 6.39 14.42
N ALA A 190 18.22 6.69 15.57
CA ALA A 190 18.92 7.10 16.79
C ALA A 190 18.84 5.99 17.85
N VAL A 191 19.33 6.26 19.04
CA VAL A 191 19.19 5.34 20.19
C VAL A 191 17.77 5.48 20.76
N GLY A 192 17.02 4.39 20.78
CA GLY A 192 15.65 4.34 21.30
C GLY A 192 14.59 5.05 20.47
N MET A 193 14.94 5.71 19.36
CA MET A 193 14.01 6.42 18.49
C MET A 193 14.48 6.47 17.03
N ALA A 194 13.55 6.66 16.13
CA ALA A 194 13.83 6.80 14.70
C ALA A 194 12.97 7.92 14.11
N THR A 195 13.41 8.52 13.01
CA THR A 195 12.62 9.47 12.24
C THR A 195 12.40 8.95 10.83
N SER A 196 11.20 9.17 10.30
CA SER A 196 10.82 8.86 8.92
C SER A 196 9.78 9.87 8.46
N ILE A 197 10.24 10.90 7.78
CA ILE A 197 9.45 12.03 7.29
C ILE A 197 9.44 11.95 5.78
N PRO A 198 8.27 11.91 5.12
CA PRO A 198 8.18 11.83 3.67
C PRO A 198 8.50 13.16 3.01
N THR A 199 8.81 13.09 1.72
CA THR A 199 9.01 14.26 0.85
C THR A 199 7.69 14.81 0.35
N HIS A 200 7.64 16.12 0.00
CA HIS A 200 6.44 16.80 -0.47
C HIS A 200 6.74 17.75 -1.64
N ASN A 201 5.69 18.13 -2.38
CA ASN A 201 5.76 19.10 -3.45
C ASN A 201 5.94 20.53 -2.91
N LEU A 202 6.86 21.29 -3.50
CA LEU A 202 7.20 22.65 -3.06
C LEU A 202 6.00 23.59 -3.14
N GLY A 203 5.28 23.59 -4.27
CA GLY A 203 4.11 24.45 -4.45
C GLY A 203 3.04 24.19 -3.40
N GLU A 204 2.74 22.92 -3.11
CA GLU A 204 1.74 22.53 -2.11
C GLU A 204 2.13 22.94 -0.69
N VAL A 205 3.41 22.75 -0.32
CA VAL A 205 3.89 23.11 1.03
C VAL A 205 3.96 24.62 1.20
N VAL A 206 4.36 25.36 0.17
CA VAL A 206 4.36 26.83 0.20
C VAL A 206 2.93 27.35 0.34
N ASP A 207 1.96 26.85 -0.44
CA ASP A 207 0.57 27.27 -0.34
C ASP A 207 -0.03 27.00 1.04
N ALA A 208 0.27 25.84 1.64
CA ALA A 208 -0.16 25.52 3.00
C ALA A 208 0.51 26.42 4.05
N THR A 209 1.78 26.79 3.85
CA THR A 209 2.48 27.71 4.73
C THR A 209 1.89 29.12 4.65
N VAL A 210 1.57 29.59 3.45
CA VAL A 210 0.90 30.88 3.22
C VAL A 210 -0.50 30.90 3.83
N GLU A 211 -1.26 29.80 3.70
CA GLU A 211 -2.56 29.66 4.37
C GLU A 211 -2.42 29.76 5.90
N LEU A 212 -1.43 29.09 6.49
CA LEU A 212 -1.16 29.16 7.92
C LEU A 212 -0.76 30.56 8.37
N ILE A 213 0.02 31.30 7.58
CA ILE A 213 0.39 32.70 7.86
C ILE A 213 -0.85 33.60 7.82
N ASN A 214 -1.71 33.43 6.80
CA ASN A 214 -2.94 34.22 6.69
C ASN A 214 -3.95 33.89 7.78
N ASN A 215 -4.07 32.64 8.17
CA ASN A 215 -5.01 32.10 9.14
C ASN A 215 -4.29 31.22 10.19
N PRO A 216 -3.73 31.77 11.26
CA PRO A 216 -3.05 30.97 12.29
C PRO A 216 -3.96 29.92 12.96
N GLY A 217 -5.28 30.14 12.91
CA GLY A 217 -6.31 29.20 13.38
C GLY A 217 -6.64 28.05 12.43
N SER A 218 -6.06 28.01 11.21
CA SER A 218 -6.34 26.97 10.21
C SER A 218 -6.26 25.56 10.79
N THR A 219 -7.23 24.72 10.43
CA THR A 219 -7.26 23.32 10.82
C THR A 219 -6.34 22.48 9.93
N LEU A 220 -6.09 21.23 10.32
CA LEU A 220 -5.34 20.31 9.46
C LEU A 220 -6.04 20.11 8.11
N GLU A 221 -7.36 20.04 8.13
CA GLU A 221 -8.20 19.86 6.94
C GLU A 221 -8.05 21.05 5.97
N ASP A 222 -7.87 22.27 6.46
CA ASP A 222 -7.60 23.43 5.62
C ASP A 222 -6.22 23.35 4.96
N LEU A 223 -5.20 22.98 5.71
CA LEU A 223 -3.84 22.77 5.18
C LEU A 223 -3.77 21.64 4.16
N MET A 224 -4.55 20.58 4.35
CA MET A 224 -4.62 19.45 3.43
C MET A 224 -5.41 19.75 2.13
N LYS A 225 -6.08 20.89 2.03
CA LYS A 225 -6.59 21.36 0.72
C LYS A 225 -5.43 21.68 -0.23
N HIS A 226 -4.30 22.11 0.31
CA HIS A 226 -3.08 22.43 -0.42
C HIS A 226 -2.13 21.22 -0.47
N VAL A 227 -1.75 20.65 0.68
CA VAL A 227 -0.90 19.45 0.75
C VAL A 227 -1.76 18.20 0.56
N LYS A 228 -1.79 17.68 -0.67
CA LYS A 228 -2.59 16.50 -1.02
C LYS A 228 -2.04 15.21 -0.43
N GLY A 229 -0.75 15.18 -0.11
CA GLY A 229 -0.05 14.01 0.43
C GLY A 229 1.44 14.05 0.10
N PRO A 230 2.20 12.97 0.41
CA PRO A 230 3.61 12.90 0.09
C PRO A 230 3.86 12.94 -1.42
N ASP A 231 4.99 13.48 -1.83
CA ASP A 231 5.44 13.54 -3.21
C ASP A 231 6.87 13.00 -3.31
N PHE A 232 6.97 11.72 -3.67
CA PHE A 232 8.25 11.02 -3.69
C PHE A 232 9.05 11.29 -4.96
N PRO A 233 10.38 11.37 -4.88
CA PRO A 233 11.24 11.66 -6.03
C PRO A 233 11.14 10.59 -7.14
N THR A 234 10.80 9.35 -6.81
CA THR A 234 10.64 8.22 -7.73
C THR A 234 9.22 8.10 -8.32
N GLY A 235 8.32 9.03 -7.99
CA GLY A 235 6.91 8.95 -8.42
C GLY A 235 6.12 7.94 -7.64
N ALA A 236 5.51 6.99 -8.32
CA ALA A 236 4.63 5.94 -7.82
C ALA A 236 3.24 6.41 -7.39
N ILE A 237 2.32 5.47 -7.19
CA ILE A 237 0.95 5.72 -6.74
C ILE A 237 0.92 5.60 -5.22
N VAL A 238 0.41 6.62 -4.55
CA VAL A 238 0.24 6.65 -3.10
C VAL A 238 -1.24 6.51 -2.76
N TYR A 239 -1.57 5.50 -1.97
CA TYR A 239 -2.91 5.28 -1.43
C TYR A 239 -3.01 5.91 -0.04
N GLY A 240 -3.82 6.96 0.06
CA GLY A 240 -3.98 7.78 1.25
C GLY A 240 -5.22 7.39 2.08
N GLY A 241 -6.18 8.29 2.18
CA GLY A 241 -7.39 8.11 3.00
C GLY A 241 -7.16 8.43 4.47
N ALA A 242 -7.95 7.80 5.35
CA ALA A 242 -7.91 8.05 6.79
C ALA A 242 -6.54 7.84 7.44
N PRO A 243 -5.73 6.81 7.10
CA PRO A 243 -4.39 6.63 7.68
C PRO A 243 -3.43 7.77 7.37
N MET A 244 -3.50 8.38 6.17
CA MET A 244 -2.68 9.52 5.79
C MET A 244 -3.06 10.76 6.57
N ILE A 245 -4.37 11.04 6.71
CA ILE A 245 -4.86 12.17 7.53
C ILE A 245 -4.40 12.01 8.98
N GLN A 246 -4.53 10.81 9.53
CA GLN A 246 -4.06 10.50 10.88
C GLN A 246 -2.55 10.70 11.03
N ALA A 247 -1.76 10.30 10.02
CA ALA A 247 -0.31 10.51 10.01
C ALA A 247 0.05 12.00 10.08
N TYR A 248 -0.60 12.84 9.29
CA TYR A 248 -0.37 14.30 9.33
C TYR A 248 -0.88 14.96 10.62
N ARG A 249 -1.90 14.37 11.26
CA ARG A 249 -2.42 14.89 12.53
C ARG A 249 -1.50 14.58 13.70
N THR A 250 -1.00 13.35 13.77
CA THR A 250 -0.27 12.85 14.95
C THR A 250 1.23 12.72 14.74
N GLY A 251 1.72 12.89 13.51
CA GLY A 251 3.09 12.58 13.12
C GLY A 251 3.40 11.08 12.99
N ARG A 252 2.41 10.19 13.17
CA ARG A 252 2.57 8.73 13.07
C ARG A 252 1.47 8.10 12.24
N GLY A 253 1.85 7.19 11.35
CA GLY A 253 0.92 6.47 10.49
C GLY A 253 1.64 5.73 9.38
N SER A 254 0.91 5.34 8.35
CA SER A 254 1.49 4.72 7.16
C SER A 254 0.66 4.99 5.92
N VAL A 255 1.30 5.04 4.76
CA VAL A 255 0.65 5.05 3.45
C VAL A 255 1.20 3.91 2.61
N THR A 256 0.36 3.34 1.77
CA THR A 256 0.77 2.31 0.82
C THR A 256 1.20 2.98 -0.49
N MET A 257 2.42 2.64 -0.93
CA MET A 257 2.95 3.04 -2.24
C MET A 257 2.89 1.85 -3.18
N ARG A 258 2.52 2.08 -4.43
CA ARG A 258 2.47 1.06 -5.47
C ARG A 258 3.18 1.56 -6.72
N ALA A 259 3.99 0.70 -7.33
CA ALA A 259 4.61 0.94 -8.62
C ALA A 259 3.60 1.30 -9.70
N VAL A 260 3.97 2.14 -10.65
CA VAL A 260 3.19 2.36 -11.87
C VAL A 260 3.53 1.24 -12.84
N ALA A 261 2.51 0.44 -13.19
CA ALA A 261 2.66 -0.69 -14.08
C ALA A 261 1.52 -0.72 -15.10
N GLU A 262 1.85 -0.92 -16.35
CA GLU A 262 0.93 -1.04 -17.47
C GLU A 262 0.97 -2.43 -18.08
N ILE A 263 -0.19 -2.95 -18.48
CA ILE A 263 -0.32 -4.21 -19.19
C ILE A 263 -0.48 -3.89 -20.67
N ILE A 264 0.45 -4.37 -21.50
CA ILE A 264 0.46 -4.13 -22.94
C ILE A 264 0.38 -5.47 -23.66
N GLU A 265 -0.46 -5.54 -24.69
CA GLU A 265 -0.48 -6.68 -25.59
C GLU A 265 0.54 -6.50 -26.74
N THR A 266 1.37 -7.49 -26.95
CA THR A 266 2.37 -7.49 -28.02
C THR A 266 1.73 -7.90 -29.36
N LYS A 267 2.36 -7.53 -30.48
CA LYS A 267 1.92 -7.91 -31.85
C LYS A 267 1.78 -9.44 -32.06
N ARG A 268 2.29 -10.26 -31.15
CA ARG A 268 2.22 -11.72 -31.20
C ARG A 268 1.15 -12.32 -30.27
N GLY A 269 0.22 -11.50 -29.74
CA GLY A 269 -0.85 -11.93 -28.83
C GLY A 269 -0.35 -12.40 -27.46
N ARG A 270 0.82 -11.90 -27.01
CA ARG A 270 1.34 -12.12 -25.65
C ARG A 270 1.23 -10.83 -24.86
N HIS A 271 1.06 -10.94 -23.59
CA HIS A 271 1.02 -9.78 -22.69
C HIS A 271 2.38 -9.51 -22.06
N GLN A 272 2.68 -8.23 -21.85
CA GLN A 272 3.82 -7.73 -21.10
C GLN A 272 3.31 -6.83 -19.98
N ILE A 273 3.95 -6.88 -18.82
CA ILE A 273 3.79 -5.89 -17.75
C ILE A 273 5.01 -4.99 -17.81
N ILE A 274 4.81 -3.70 -18.00
CA ILE A 274 5.87 -2.68 -18.03
C ILE A 274 5.74 -1.84 -16.78
N VAL A 275 6.78 -1.86 -15.94
CA VAL A 275 6.88 -1.03 -14.75
C VAL A 275 7.70 0.21 -15.09
N SER A 276 7.09 1.39 -14.99
CA SER A 276 7.70 2.69 -15.30
C SER A 276 8.13 3.47 -14.07
N GLU A 277 7.58 3.19 -12.90
CA GLU A 277 7.93 3.81 -11.62
C GLU A 277 7.93 2.78 -10.51
N VAL A 278 8.88 2.91 -9.56
CA VAL A 278 8.98 2.03 -8.39
C VAL A 278 8.74 2.83 -7.11
N PRO A 279 8.24 2.19 -6.03
CA PRO A 279 8.04 2.86 -4.75
C PRO A 279 9.34 3.45 -4.21
N TYR A 280 9.21 4.55 -3.45
CA TYR A 280 10.35 5.24 -2.85
C TYR A 280 11.18 4.32 -1.95
N ALA A 281 12.50 4.51 -1.97
CA ALA A 281 13.49 3.71 -1.25
C ALA A 281 13.55 2.21 -1.62
N VAL A 282 12.97 1.81 -2.75
CA VAL A 282 13.10 0.45 -3.29
C VAL A 282 14.33 0.39 -4.21
N ASN A 283 15.20 -0.58 -3.95
CA ASN A 283 16.30 -0.92 -4.84
C ASN A 283 15.78 -1.71 -6.05
N LYS A 284 16.00 -1.18 -7.27
CA LYS A 284 15.46 -1.74 -8.51
C LYS A 284 16.07 -3.11 -8.85
N ALA A 285 17.36 -3.30 -8.68
CA ALA A 285 18.03 -4.58 -8.95
C ALA A 285 17.53 -5.67 -7.99
N SER A 286 17.49 -5.39 -6.69
CA SER A 286 16.93 -6.33 -5.69
C SER A 286 15.46 -6.67 -5.93
N LEU A 287 14.68 -5.73 -6.46
CA LEU A 287 13.29 -5.98 -6.87
C LEU A 287 13.24 -6.99 -8.03
N ILE A 288 14.09 -6.81 -9.05
CA ILE A 288 14.18 -7.70 -10.22
C ILE A 288 14.63 -9.10 -9.78
N GLU A 289 15.66 -9.19 -8.94
CA GLU A 289 16.12 -10.45 -8.36
C GLU A 289 15.01 -11.15 -7.58
N LYS A 290 14.23 -10.40 -6.79
CA LYS A 290 13.10 -10.97 -6.04
C LYS A 290 12.02 -11.54 -6.94
N ILE A 291 11.71 -10.87 -8.04
CA ILE A 291 10.77 -11.39 -9.04
C ILE A 291 11.31 -12.69 -9.65
N ALA A 292 12.60 -12.72 -10.01
CA ALA A 292 13.25 -13.91 -10.56
C ALA A 292 13.25 -15.10 -9.58
N GLU A 293 13.50 -14.85 -8.28
CA GLU A 293 13.37 -15.87 -7.23
C GLU A 293 11.96 -16.46 -7.15
N LEU A 294 10.91 -15.63 -7.20
CA LEU A 294 9.53 -16.09 -7.16
C LEU A 294 9.18 -17.00 -8.36
N VAL A 295 9.77 -16.73 -9.53
CA VAL A 295 9.63 -17.59 -10.70
C VAL A 295 10.36 -18.91 -10.49
N LYS A 296 11.59 -18.89 -9.99
CA LYS A 296 12.41 -20.08 -9.68
C LYS A 296 11.73 -20.96 -8.63
N ASP A 297 11.17 -20.35 -7.59
CA ASP A 297 10.42 -21.02 -6.51
C ASP A 297 9.04 -21.52 -6.95
N LYS A 298 8.64 -21.29 -8.20
CA LYS A 298 7.32 -21.63 -8.74
C LYS A 298 6.13 -20.96 -8.01
N LYS A 299 6.36 -19.87 -7.29
CA LYS A 299 5.29 -19.07 -6.65
C LYS A 299 4.56 -18.22 -7.67
N VAL A 300 5.26 -17.78 -8.73
CA VAL A 300 4.70 -17.09 -9.89
C VAL A 300 5.16 -17.83 -11.16
N THR A 301 4.28 -18.66 -11.73
CA THR A 301 4.65 -19.57 -12.85
C THR A 301 4.39 -18.98 -14.23
N SER A 302 3.66 -17.87 -14.30
CA SER A 302 3.14 -17.29 -15.55
C SER A 302 4.10 -16.31 -16.23
N ILE A 303 5.27 -16.03 -15.65
CA ILE A 303 6.31 -15.17 -16.23
C ILE A 303 7.16 -16.03 -17.19
N ALA A 304 7.43 -15.47 -18.36
CA ALA A 304 8.28 -16.11 -19.38
C ALA A 304 9.69 -15.52 -19.41
N ASP A 305 9.83 -14.19 -19.27
CA ASP A 305 11.11 -13.48 -19.28
C ASP A 305 11.01 -12.20 -18.45
N LEU A 306 12.16 -11.72 -17.98
CA LEU A 306 12.27 -10.52 -17.14
C LEU A 306 13.51 -9.73 -17.59
N ARG A 307 13.29 -8.47 -17.99
CA ARG A 307 14.37 -7.60 -18.49
C ARG A 307 14.32 -6.24 -17.82
N ASP A 308 15.48 -5.67 -17.58
CA ASP A 308 15.65 -4.27 -17.23
C ASP A 308 16.07 -3.48 -18.48
N GLU A 309 15.19 -2.63 -18.94
CA GLU A 309 15.40 -1.72 -20.06
C GLU A 309 15.53 -0.26 -19.61
N SER A 310 15.81 -0.05 -18.32
CA SER A 310 15.98 1.29 -17.74
C SER A 310 17.18 2.01 -18.35
N ALA A 311 17.00 3.27 -18.73
CA ALA A 311 18.06 4.08 -19.32
C ALA A 311 17.90 5.57 -18.97
N ARG A 312 19.01 6.27 -18.79
CA ARG A 312 19.07 7.73 -18.59
C ARG A 312 18.16 8.26 -17.47
N GLY A 313 18.04 7.48 -16.37
CA GLY A 313 17.21 7.86 -15.21
C GLY A 313 15.74 7.50 -15.32
N ASN A 314 15.29 6.94 -16.46
CA ASN A 314 13.92 6.42 -16.62
C ASN A 314 13.89 4.93 -16.27
N VAL A 315 12.99 4.55 -15.38
CA VAL A 315 12.75 3.14 -15.03
C VAL A 315 11.92 2.47 -16.12
N ARG A 316 12.35 1.30 -16.55
CA ARG A 316 11.59 0.45 -17.47
C ARG A 316 11.90 -1.02 -17.20
N ILE A 317 11.12 -1.66 -16.34
CA ILE A 317 11.21 -3.10 -16.11
C ILE A 317 10.15 -3.78 -16.97
N VAL A 318 10.56 -4.72 -17.82
CA VAL A 318 9.67 -5.44 -18.72
C VAL A 318 9.55 -6.88 -18.26
N ILE A 319 8.32 -7.32 -18.01
CA ILE A 319 7.97 -8.66 -17.55
C ILE A 319 7.13 -9.31 -18.66
N ASP A 320 7.72 -10.23 -19.40
CA ASP A 320 7.02 -10.98 -20.45
C ASP A 320 6.21 -12.12 -19.83
N LEU A 321 4.96 -12.23 -20.21
CA LEU A 321 4.07 -13.27 -19.73
C LEU A 321 3.98 -14.44 -20.70
N LYS A 322 3.71 -15.65 -20.18
CA LYS A 322 3.37 -16.83 -20.97
C LYS A 322 2.03 -16.63 -21.69
N LYS A 323 1.80 -17.39 -22.78
CA LYS A 323 0.61 -17.22 -23.63
C LYS A 323 -0.71 -17.35 -22.86
N ASP A 324 -0.76 -18.28 -21.89
CA ASP A 324 -1.96 -18.61 -21.12
C ASP A 324 -2.00 -17.88 -19.74
N ALA A 325 -1.25 -16.79 -19.60
CA ALA A 325 -1.15 -16.05 -18.36
C ALA A 325 -2.27 -15.01 -18.26
N TYR A 326 -2.84 -14.83 -17.07
CA TYR A 326 -3.75 -13.73 -16.76
C TYR A 326 -2.96 -12.54 -16.23
N PRO A 327 -2.79 -11.46 -17.02
CA PRO A 327 -1.87 -10.36 -16.66
C PRO A 327 -2.21 -9.67 -15.34
N LYS A 328 -3.50 -9.41 -15.09
CA LYS A 328 -3.95 -8.79 -13.82
C LYS A 328 -3.65 -9.64 -12.60
N LYS A 329 -3.82 -10.97 -12.71
CA LYS A 329 -3.48 -11.91 -11.64
C LYS A 329 -1.99 -11.88 -11.32
N VAL A 330 -1.15 -11.94 -12.37
CA VAL A 330 0.32 -11.89 -12.20
C VAL A 330 0.73 -10.56 -11.55
N LEU A 331 0.22 -9.44 -12.03
CA LEU A 331 0.50 -8.12 -11.46
C LEU A 331 0.09 -8.03 -9.99
N ASN A 332 -1.08 -8.55 -9.63
CA ASN A 332 -1.54 -8.59 -8.25
C ASN A 332 -0.67 -9.49 -7.35
N GLN A 333 -0.24 -10.65 -7.87
CA GLN A 333 0.72 -11.51 -7.15
C GLN A 333 2.05 -10.79 -6.93
N LEU A 334 2.55 -10.06 -7.91
CA LEU A 334 3.77 -9.27 -7.79
C LEU A 334 3.61 -8.15 -6.75
N TYR A 335 2.48 -7.44 -6.70
CA TYR A 335 2.20 -6.46 -5.65
C TYR A 335 2.18 -7.08 -4.25
N LYS A 336 1.64 -8.30 -4.11
CA LYS A 336 1.56 -9.00 -2.81
C LYS A 336 2.90 -9.56 -2.34
N LEU A 337 3.76 -10.00 -3.26
CA LEU A 337 4.95 -10.78 -2.95
C LEU A 337 6.27 -10.03 -3.13
N THR A 338 6.24 -8.79 -3.66
CA THR A 338 7.43 -8.01 -3.95
C THR A 338 7.29 -6.55 -3.51
N PRO A 339 8.40 -5.79 -3.41
CA PRO A 339 8.38 -4.35 -3.14
C PRO A 339 7.77 -3.47 -4.25
N LEU A 340 7.16 -4.04 -5.31
CA LEU A 340 6.29 -3.28 -6.23
C LEU A 340 5.12 -2.61 -5.48
N GLN A 341 4.75 -3.14 -4.33
CA GLN A 341 3.93 -2.46 -3.34
C GLN A 341 4.65 -2.49 -2.00
N SER A 342 4.80 -1.33 -1.39
CA SER A 342 5.44 -1.17 -0.08
C SER A 342 4.71 -0.11 0.75
N ASN A 343 4.93 -0.12 2.06
CA ASN A 343 4.38 0.89 2.95
C ASN A 343 5.47 1.88 3.36
N PHE A 344 5.13 3.16 3.32
CA PHE A 344 5.94 4.19 3.96
C PHE A 344 5.36 4.49 5.34
N HIS A 345 6.16 4.27 6.37
CA HIS A 345 5.76 4.49 7.75
C HIS A 345 6.19 5.89 8.20
N TYR A 346 5.20 6.69 8.60
CA TYR A 346 5.46 8.02 9.17
C TYR A 346 5.90 7.89 10.63
N ASN A 347 6.97 8.53 10.97
CA ASN A 347 7.37 8.91 12.31
C ASN A 347 8.06 10.26 12.22
N MET A 348 7.27 11.32 12.25
CA MET A 348 7.69 12.69 11.96
C MET A 348 8.36 13.31 13.19
N LEU A 349 9.46 12.66 13.62
CA LEU A 349 10.28 13.04 14.77
C LEU A 349 11.37 14.02 14.31
N ALA A 350 11.42 15.21 14.92
CA ALA A 350 12.45 16.21 14.67
C ALA A 350 12.87 16.91 15.97
N LEU A 351 14.02 17.59 15.96
CA LEU A 351 14.49 18.41 17.06
C LEU A 351 13.82 19.77 17.01
N VAL A 352 13.14 20.15 18.09
CA VAL A 352 12.65 21.49 18.33
C VAL A 352 13.70 22.23 19.15
N ASP A 353 13.99 23.49 18.76
CA ASP A 353 15.04 24.33 19.35
C ASP A 353 16.43 23.66 19.37
N GLY A 354 16.68 22.71 18.45
CA GLY A 354 17.96 22.02 18.31
C GLY A 354 18.25 20.95 19.36
N VAL A 355 17.41 20.77 20.38
CA VAL A 355 17.69 19.90 21.53
C VAL A 355 16.55 18.96 21.90
N GLN A 356 15.29 19.31 21.67
CA GLN A 356 14.15 18.54 22.12
C GLN A 356 13.57 17.65 21.01
N PRO A 357 13.71 16.32 21.07
CA PRO A 357 13.07 15.44 20.10
C PRO A 357 11.55 15.40 20.34
N ARG A 358 10.77 15.76 19.31
CA ARG A 358 9.31 15.75 19.35
C ARG A 358 8.74 15.15 18.08
N VAL A 359 7.68 14.37 18.22
CA VAL A 359 6.86 13.93 17.08
C VAL A 359 5.87 15.04 16.77
N LEU A 360 5.92 15.53 15.54
CA LEU A 360 5.20 16.73 15.11
C LEU A 360 4.18 16.37 14.02
N GLY A 361 2.99 16.98 14.08
CA GLY A 361 2.05 16.97 12.97
C GLY A 361 2.46 17.93 11.85
N LEU A 362 1.74 17.91 10.74
CA LEU A 362 1.99 18.81 9.60
C LEU A 362 1.90 20.30 10.03
N LYS A 363 0.84 20.66 10.76
CA LYS A 363 0.65 22.03 11.22
C LYS A 363 1.78 22.48 12.14
N ASP A 364 2.22 21.60 13.05
CA ASP A 364 3.30 21.93 13.99
C ASP A 364 4.62 22.19 13.25
N MET A 365 4.98 21.35 12.27
CA MET A 365 6.19 21.55 11.46
C MET A 365 6.17 22.88 10.70
N LEU A 366 5.04 23.21 10.08
CA LEU A 366 4.88 24.50 9.39
C LEU A 366 4.95 25.66 10.36
N SER A 367 4.36 25.53 11.56
CA SER A 367 4.40 26.56 12.58
C SER A 367 5.81 26.82 13.10
N GLU A 368 6.59 25.77 13.37
CA GLU A 368 8.00 25.93 13.80
C GLU A 368 8.87 26.53 12.69
N PHE A 369 8.62 26.17 11.42
CA PHE A 369 9.29 26.82 10.30
C PHE A 369 8.94 28.32 10.21
N VAL A 370 7.68 28.72 10.31
CA VAL A 370 7.27 30.13 10.27
C VAL A 370 7.90 30.91 11.41
N LYS A 371 7.89 30.38 12.64
CA LYS A 371 8.58 31.03 13.79
C LYS A 371 10.07 31.23 13.52
N HIS A 372 10.74 30.22 12.97
CA HIS A 372 12.15 30.35 12.59
C HIS A 372 12.35 31.46 11.55
N ARG A 373 11.50 31.51 10.51
CA ARG A 373 11.58 32.58 9.51
C ARG A 373 11.31 33.96 10.09
N GLN A 374 10.40 34.10 11.05
CA GLN A 374 10.19 35.39 11.75
C GLN A 374 11.48 35.87 12.44
N VAL A 375 12.17 34.96 13.15
CA VAL A 375 13.47 35.28 13.78
C VAL A 375 14.51 35.69 12.76
N VAL A 376 14.65 34.91 11.67
CA VAL A 376 15.62 35.18 10.61
C VAL A 376 15.38 36.53 9.93
N VAL A 377 14.14 36.84 9.56
CA VAL A 377 13.80 38.10 8.88
C VAL A 377 13.97 39.28 9.85
N ARG A 378 13.59 39.16 11.13
CA ARG A 378 13.84 40.19 12.15
C ARG A 378 15.33 40.46 12.29
N ARG A 379 16.15 39.44 12.52
CA ARG A 379 17.62 39.61 12.69
C ARG A 379 18.29 40.17 11.44
N ARG A 380 17.87 39.72 10.26
CA ARG A 380 18.32 40.28 8.98
C ARG A 380 18.03 41.79 8.89
N THR A 381 16.81 42.16 9.20
CA THR A 381 16.37 43.59 9.17
C THR A 381 17.13 44.42 10.19
N GLU A 382 17.35 43.91 11.40
CA GLU A 382 18.17 44.55 12.43
C GLU A 382 19.63 44.73 11.97
N PHE A 383 20.22 43.75 11.34
CA PHE A 383 21.56 43.83 10.78
C PHE A 383 21.64 44.90 9.68
N GLU A 384 20.68 44.88 8.74
CA GLU A 384 20.63 45.85 7.65
C GLU A 384 20.39 47.26 8.18
N LEU A 385 19.51 47.42 9.17
CA LEU A 385 19.26 48.68 9.85
C LEU A 385 20.53 49.22 10.56
N ARG A 386 21.22 48.33 11.28
CA ARG A 386 22.47 48.68 12.00
C ARG A 386 23.55 49.15 11.00
N LYS A 387 23.68 48.46 9.87
CA LYS A 387 24.62 48.82 8.78
C LYS A 387 24.19 50.10 8.08
N ALA A 388 22.91 50.29 7.80
CA ALA A 388 22.42 51.52 7.17
C ALA A 388 22.59 52.73 8.09
N LYS A 389 22.26 52.62 9.41
CA LYS A 389 22.51 53.69 10.38
C LYS A 389 24.00 54.04 10.51
N ALA A 390 24.87 53.02 10.59
CA ALA A 390 26.31 53.28 10.67
C ALA A 390 26.82 53.98 9.41
N ARG A 391 26.30 53.64 8.22
CA ARG A 391 26.71 54.33 6.97
C ARG A 391 26.12 55.73 6.89
N ALA A 392 24.86 55.92 7.23
CA ALA A 392 24.20 57.23 7.27
C ALA A 392 24.93 58.17 8.23
N HIS A 393 25.28 57.69 9.43
CA HIS A 393 26.06 58.48 10.41
C HIS A 393 27.38 59.01 9.87
N ILE A 394 28.12 58.19 9.07
CA ILE A 394 29.33 58.64 8.39
C ILE A 394 29.01 59.72 7.35
N LEU A 395 27.98 59.52 6.53
CA LEU A 395 27.60 60.43 5.47
C LEU A 395 27.12 61.79 6.02
N GLU A 396 26.40 61.77 7.15
CA GLU A 396 26.00 63.00 7.89
C GLU A 396 27.26 63.83 8.29
N GLY A 397 28.28 63.15 8.83
CA GLY A 397 29.53 63.80 9.14
C GLY A 397 30.27 64.37 7.91
N LEU A 398 30.26 63.60 6.81
CA LEU A 398 30.83 64.07 5.55
C LEU A 398 30.06 65.24 4.95
N LYS A 399 28.75 65.28 5.07
CA LYS A 399 27.93 66.39 4.64
C LYS A 399 28.29 67.68 5.44
N ILE A 400 28.33 67.59 6.77
CA ILE A 400 28.80 68.71 7.62
C ILE A 400 30.19 69.22 7.22
N ALA A 401 31.11 68.28 6.92
CA ALA A 401 32.46 68.67 6.47
C ALA A 401 32.47 69.36 5.09
N LEU A 402 31.60 68.95 4.17
CA LEU A 402 31.48 69.58 2.84
C LEU A 402 30.74 70.92 2.89
N ASP A 403 29.82 71.09 3.81
CA ASP A 403 29.14 72.39 4.02
C ASP A 403 30.07 73.40 4.64
N HIS A 404 31.10 72.99 5.41
CA HIS A 404 32.13 73.88 6.01
C HIS A 404 33.53 73.54 5.52
N ILE A 405 33.75 73.23 4.23
CA ILE A 405 34.98 72.67 3.72
C ILE A 405 36.24 73.51 3.96
N ASP A 406 36.16 74.83 3.82
CA ASP A 406 37.30 75.70 4.01
C ASP A 406 37.77 75.71 5.46
N GLU A 407 36.81 75.67 6.40
CA GLU A 407 37.12 75.64 7.83
C GLU A 407 37.67 74.28 8.27
N VAL A 408 37.18 73.19 7.69
CA VAL A 408 37.68 71.81 7.92
C VAL A 408 39.10 71.68 7.42
N ILE A 409 39.41 72.15 6.19
CA ILE A 409 40.77 72.18 5.65
C ILE A 409 41.67 73.02 6.52
N ALA A 410 41.26 74.19 6.98
CA ALA A 410 42.04 75.06 7.82
C ALA A 410 42.35 74.39 9.18
N ALA A 411 41.38 73.73 9.80
CA ALA A 411 41.55 73.00 11.05
C ALA A 411 42.55 71.83 10.91
N ILE A 412 42.42 71.10 9.82
CA ILE A 412 43.32 69.94 9.53
C ILE A 412 44.73 70.41 9.31
N ARG A 413 44.93 71.49 8.51
CA ARG A 413 46.27 72.09 8.26
C ARG A 413 46.93 72.68 9.48
N ALA A 414 46.19 73.25 10.40
CA ALA A 414 46.67 73.78 11.67
C ALA A 414 47.09 72.70 12.69
N SER A 415 46.68 71.45 12.48
CA SER A 415 46.97 70.36 13.40
C SER A 415 48.29 69.67 13.06
N LYS A 416 49.14 69.43 14.10
CA LYS A 416 50.45 68.77 13.95
C LYS A 416 50.34 67.25 13.82
N THR A 417 49.31 66.60 14.30
CA THR A 417 49.13 65.16 14.26
C THR A 417 47.65 64.84 13.92
N THR A 418 47.41 63.62 13.42
CA THR A 418 46.03 63.16 13.10
C THR A 418 45.10 63.18 14.29
N ASP A 419 45.62 62.86 15.50
CA ASP A 419 44.81 62.85 16.75
C ASP A 419 44.39 64.26 17.18
N ILE A 420 45.28 65.32 16.96
CA ILE A 420 44.95 66.70 17.23
C ILE A 420 43.88 67.20 16.23
N ALA A 421 44.01 66.80 14.94
CA ALA A 421 43.07 67.18 13.92
C ALA A 421 41.69 66.54 14.22
N GLU A 422 41.67 65.29 14.64
CA GLU A 422 40.40 64.58 15.07
C GLU A 422 39.76 65.36 16.20
N LYS A 423 40.51 65.73 17.29
CA LYS A 423 39.93 66.46 18.40
C LYS A 423 39.41 67.84 17.96
N ALA A 424 40.15 68.58 17.14
CA ALA A 424 39.70 69.86 16.64
C ALA A 424 38.43 69.79 15.82
N LEU A 425 38.28 68.76 14.97
CA LEU A 425 37.03 68.50 14.19
C LEU A 425 35.84 68.17 15.08
N ARG A 426 36.08 67.35 16.08
CA ARG A 426 35.04 66.99 17.04
C ARG A 426 34.53 68.19 17.86
N GLU A 427 35.41 68.96 18.40
CA GLU A 427 35.08 70.12 19.24
C GLU A 427 34.44 71.26 18.43
N LYS A 428 34.94 71.52 17.20
CA LYS A 428 34.49 72.65 16.38
C LYS A 428 33.17 72.41 15.68
N PHE A 429 32.91 71.15 15.21
CA PHE A 429 31.77 70.81 14.35
C PHE A 429 30.81 69.84 15.04
N GLY A 430 31.04 69.45 16.30
CA GLY A 430 30.15 68.52 17.04
C GLY A 430 30.18 67.10 16.50
N LEU A 431 31.26 66.69 15.80
CA LEU A 431 31.37 65.39 15.15
C LEU A 431 31.75 64.30 16.14
N THR A 432 31.29 63.07 15.84
CA THR A 432 31.73 61.88 16.58
C THR A 432 33.14 61.45 16.12
N GLU A 433 33.80 60.63 16.91
CA GLU A 433 35.10 60.07 16.57
C GLU A 433 35.11 59.36 15.22
N ILE A 434 34.07 58.55 14.94
CA ILE A 434 33.89 57.80 13.68
C ILE A 434 33.76 58.76 12.49
N GLN A 435 32.97 59.85 12.67
CA GLN A 435 32.81 60.86 11.62
C GLN A 435 34.09 61.64 11.36
N ALA A 436 34.79 62.07 12.41
CA ALA A 436 36.05 62.76 12.28
C ALA A 436 37.13 61.92 11.60
N LYS A 437 37.27 60.65 11.95
CA LYS A 437 38.17 59.70 11.27
C LYS A 437 37.81 59.50 9.78
N ALA A 438 36.52 59.43 9.46
CA ALA A 438 36.03 59.29 8.08
C ALA A 438 36.38 60.56 7.25
N ILE A 439 36.26 61.74 7.85
CA ILE A 439 36.62 62.99 7.19
C ILE A 439 38.14 63.04 6.93
N LEU A 440 38.96 62.72 7.93
CA LEU A 440 40.42 62.65 7.77
C LEU A 440 40.91 61.66 6.75
N ALA A 441 40.17 60.57 6.54
CA ALA A 441 40.46 59.55 5.54
C ALA A 441 39.89 59.88 4.13
N MET A 442 39.15 60.99 3.99
CA MET A 442 38.50 61.41 2.74
C MET A 442 39.54 61.81 1.68
N GLN A 443 39.36 61.23 0.50
CA GLN A 443 40.19 61.55 -0.65
C GLN A 443 39.83 62.95 -1.24
N LEU A 444 40.81 63.75 -1.63
CA LEU A 444 40.62 65.09 -2.22
C LEU A 444 39.66 65.13 -3.42
N ARG A 445 39.58 64.06 -4.20
CA ARG A 445 38.67 63.96 -5.33
C ARG A 445 37.17 64.08 -4.91
N ARG A 446 36.80 63.68 -3.68
CA ARG A 446 35.45 63.76 -3.14
C ARG A 446 35.00 65.19 -2.76
N LEU A 447 35.85 66.20 -2.95
CA LEU A 447 35.53 67.61 -2.74
C LEU A 447 34.89 68.29 -3.94
N THR A 448 34.70 67.56 -5.06
CA THR A 448 34.03 68.09 -6.27
C THR A 448 32.50 68.19 -6.11
N GLY A 449 31.84 69.13 -6.81
CA GLY A 449 30.43 69.39 -6.69
C GLY A 449 29.57 68.14 -7.03
N LEU A 450 30.03 67.32 -8.03
CA LEU A 450 29.35 66.09 -8.40
C LEU A 450 29.38 65.03 -7.30
N GLU A 451 30.48 64.92 -6.58
CA GLU A 451 30.62 63.94 -5.48
C GLU A 451 29.78 64.40 -4.24
N ARG A 452 29.60 65.70 -4.05
CA ARG A 452 28.72 66.26 -3.01
C ARG A 452 27.27 65.84 -3.27
N GLU A 453 26.75 66.03 -4.46
CA GLU A 453 25.41 65.59 -4.86
C GLU A 453 25.21 64.09 -4.66
N ALA A 454 26.20 63.22 -5.01
CA ALA A 454 26.18 61.80 -4.83
C ALA A 454 26.11 61.40 -3.34
N ILE A 455 26.82 62.12 -2.43
CA ILE A 455 26.79 61.89 -1.00
C ILE A 455 25.42 62.28 -0.42
N GLU A 456 24.85 63.37 -0.87
CA GLU A 456 23.50 63.80 -0.45
C GLU A 456 22.41 62.86 -0.93
N GLU A 457 22.54 62.33 -2.13
CA GLU A 457 21.61 61.34 -2.72
C GLU A 457 21.69 59.98 -2.02
N GLU A 458 22.93 59.50 -1.72
CA GLU A 458 23.19 58.29 -0.94
C GLU A 458 22.56 58.42 0.48
N LEU A 459 22.79 59.57 1.14
CA LEU A 459 22.24 59.83 2.48
C LEU A 459 20.71 59.80 2.48
N ARG A 460 20.10 60.44 1.46
CA ARG A 460 18.62 60.50 1.35
C ARG A 460 18.03 59.10 1.12
N ALA A 461 18.68 58.31 0.27
CA ALA A 461 18.30 56.94 0.03
C ALA A 461 18.41 56.06 1.27
N LEU A 462 19.48 56.22 2.05
CA LEU A 462 19.72 55.49 3.30
C LEU A 462 18.72 55.92 4.38
N LEU A 463 18.40 57.19 4.53
CA LEU A 463 17.39 57.65 5.53
C LEU A 463 16.01 57.08 5.18
N LYS A 464 15.66 57.01 3.90
CA LYS A 464 14.42 56.32 3.47
C LYS A 464 14.43 54.85 3.83
N LEU A 465 15.54 54.14 3.51
CA LEU A 465 15.71 52.73 3.85
C LEU A 465 15.65 52.50 5.35
N ILE A 466 16.28 53.33 6.17
CA ILE A 466 16.21 53.26 7.64
C ILE A 466 14.74 53.33 8.11
N GLY A 467 13.95 54.29 7.59
CA GLY A 467 12.55 54.39 7.89
C GLY A 467 11.72 53.14 7.51
N GLU A 468 12.01 52.56 6.34
CA GLU A 468 11.39 51.33 5.88
C GLU A 468 11.76 50.14 6.78
N LEU A 469 13.04 49.99 7.16
CA LEU A 469 13.50 48.92 8.05
C LEU A 469 12.96 49.06 9.47
N GLU A 470 12.85 50.26 9.98
CA GLU A 470 12.25 50.54 11.30
C GLU A 470 10.74 50.21 11.29
N ALA A 471 10.04 50.50 10.20
CA ALA A 471 8.63 50.17 10.06
C ALA A 471 8.41 48.63 10.04
N ILE A 472 9.29 47.87 9.35
CA ILE A 472 9.25 46.42 9.35
C ILE A 472 9.44 45.85 10.77
N LEU A 473 10.39 46.38 11.53
CA LEU A 473 10.67 45.92 12.89
C LEU A 473 9.56 46.28 13.90
N ALA A 474 8.77 47.33 13.63
CA ALA A 474 7.69 47.77 14.48
C ALA A 474 6.41 46.90 14.35
N ASP A 475 6.21 46.24 13.24
CA ASP A 475 5.01 45.44 12.98
C ASP A 475 5.35 44.00 12.57
N GLU A 476 4.90 43.02 13.37
CA GLU A 476 5.06 41.60 13.06
C GLU A 476 4.31 41.16 11.81
N ASN A 477 3.23 41.84 11.42
CA ASN A 477 2.50 41.54 10.20
C ASN A 477 3.33 41.88 8.97
N GLU A 478 4.18 42.91 9.00
CA GLU A 478 5.13 43.22 7.93
C GLU A 478 6.19 42.12 7.77
N ILE A 479 6.70 41.57 8.87
CA ILE A 479 7.61 40.44 8.84
C ILE A 479 6.93 39.22 8.17
N LEU A 480 5.69 38.92 8.56
CA LEU A 480 4.92 37.83 7.97
C LEU A 480 4.62 38.06 6.47
N ARG A 481 4.36 39.34 6.08
CA ARG A 481 4.17 39.72 4.67
C ARG A 481 5.44 39.43 3.85
N ILE A 482 6.61 39.79 4.36
CA ILE A 482 7.89 39.53 3.71
C ILE A 482 8.12 38.03 3.56
N ILE A 483 7.88 37.23 4.60
CA ILE A 483 8.01 35.77 4.56
C ILE A 483 7.11 35.20 3.48
N LYS A 484 5.86 35.66 3.39
CA LYS A 484 4.90 35.23 2.38
C LYS A 484 5.37 35.56 0.95
N GLU A 485 5.86 36.79 0.72
CA GLU A 485 6.38 37.21 -0.58
C GLU A 485 7.61 36.39 -1.00
N GLU A 486 8.55 36.17 -0.08
CA GLU A 486 9.71 35.31 -0.33
C GLU A 486 9.31 33.86 -0.68
N LEU A 487 8.34 33.29 0.03
CA LEU A 487 7.85 31.95 -0.23
C LEU A 487 7.16 31.84 -1.60
N LEU A 488 6.34 32.82 -1.96
CA LEU A 488 5.69 32.87 -3.27
C LEU A 488 6.70 33.05 -4.41
N GLU A 489 7.72 33.90 -4.22
CA GLU A 489 8.82 34.01 -5.19
C GLU A 489 9.54 32.68 -5.38
N MET A 490 9.82 31.95 -4.29
CA MET A 490 10.46 30.65 -4.36
C MET A 490 9.57 29.63 -5.08
N LYS A 491 8.24 29.66 -4.85
CA LYS A 491 7.29 28.82 -5.57
C LYS A 491 7.29 29.10 -7.06
N ASP A 492 7.26 30.35 -7.47
CA ASP A 492 7.24 30.74 -8.89
C ASP A 492 8.54 30.35 -9.61
N LYS A 493 9.68 30.43 -8.91
CA LYS A 493 11.00 30.16 -9.47
C LYS A 493 11.40 28.69 -9.50
N TYR A 494 10.94 27.89 -8.53
CA TYR A 494 11.40 26.51 -8.31
C TYR A 494 10.24 25.50 -8.18
N GLY A 495 9.00 25.95 -8.26
CA GLY A 495 7.84 25.08 -8.26
C GLY A 495 7.84 24.15 -9.47
N ASP A 496 7.44 22.92 -9.26
CA ASP A 496 7.31 21.89 -10.27
C ASP A 496 6.04 21.06 -10.08
N GLU A 497 5.70 20.25 -11.06
CA GLU A 497 4.57 19.35 -10.98
C GLU A 497 4.85 18.20 -10.00
N ARG A 498 3.76 17.70 -9.42
CA ARG A 498 3.78 16.52 -8.54
C ARG A 498 4.24 15.29 -9.32
N LYS A 499 5.16 14.52 -8.74
CA LYS A 499 5.63 13.25 -9.29
C LYS A 499 4.75 12.07 -8.89
N SER A 500 4.36 11.99 -7.61
CA SER A 500 3.53 10.88 -7.11
C SER A 500 2.04 11.13 -7.35
N LYS A 501 1.31 10.13 -7.83
CA LYS A 501 -0.14 10.18 -7.98
C LYS A 501 -0.81 9.80 -6.66
N ILE A 502 -1.68 10.67 -6.14
CA ILE A 502 -2.44 10.38 -4.91
C ILE A 502 -3.81 9.78 -5.25
N ILE A 503 -4.17 8.70 -4.56
CA ILE A 503 -5.50 8.10 -4.59
C ILE A 503 -6.08 8.18 -3.17
N ASN A 504 -7.16 8.93 -3.00
CA ASN A 504 -7.73 9.29 -1.69
C ASN A 504 -8.60 8.20 -1.03
N HIS A 505 -8.35 6.94 -1.33
CA HIS A 505 -8.96 5.81 -0.61
C HIS A 505 -7.89 4.79 -0.23
N GLU A 506 -8.19 4.04 0.82
CA GLU A 506 -7.34 2.93 1.21
C GLU A 506 -7.38 1.83 0.16
N LEU A 507 -6.25 1.20 -0.05
CA LEU A 507 -6.18 -0.02 -0.83
C LEU A 507 -6.98 -1.10 -0.09
N GLY A 508 -8.05 -1.60 -0.70
CA GLY A 508 -8.74 -2.78 -0.21
C GLY A 508 -7.74 -3.93 -0.03
N LYS A 509 -7.90 -4.72 1.03
CA LYS A 509 -7.11 -5.96 1.15
C LYS A 509 -7.39 -6.77 -0.12
N PHE A 510 -6.35 -7.24 -0.80
CA PHE A 510 -6.51 -8.22 -1.86
C PHE A 510 -7.30 -9.39 -1.29
N SER A 511 -8.49 -9.64 -1.77
CA SER A 511 -9.15 -10.90 -1.52
C SER A 511 -8.39 -11.97 -2.32
N ASP A 512 -8.17 -13.13 -1.74
CA ASP A 512 -7.55 -14.25 -2.49
C ASP A 512 -8.40 -14.58 -3.74
N GLU A 513 -9.66 -14.19 -3.74
CA GLU A 513 -10.63 -14.29 -4.83
C GLU A 513 -10.27 -13.44 -6.05
N GLU A 514 -9.73 -12.22 -5.88
CA GLU A 514 -9.29 -11.36 -6.99
C GLU A 514 -8.05 -11.90 -7.73
N LEU A 515 -7.35 -12.85 -7.11
CA LEU A 515 -6.16 -13.50 -7.68
C LEU A 515 -6.50 -14.73 -8.51
N ILE A 516 -7.74 -15.21 -8.43
CA ILE A 516 -8.20 -16.45 -9.07
C ILE A 516 -9.05 -16.08 -10.29
N PRO A 517 -8.75 -16.63 -11.48
CA PRO A 517 -9.56 -16.39 -12.66
C PRO A 517 -10.98 -16.92 -12.46
N GLU A 518 -11.96 -16.16 -12.94
CA GLU A 518 -13.32 -16.64 -13.03
C GLU A 518 -13.45 -17.58 -14.24
N GLU A 519 -13.63 -18.86 -13.97
CA GLU A 519 -13.69 -19.92 -14.97
C GLU A 519 -14.89 -20.82 -14.70
N GLU A 520 -15.59 -21.22 -15.76
CA GLU A 520 -16.61 -22.25 -15.69
C GLU A 520 -15.99 -23.61 -15.44
N SER A 521 -16.37 -24.23 -14.36
CA SER A 521 -15.84 -25.51 -13.92
C SER A 521 -16.96 -26.47 -13.49
N VAL A 522 -16.61 -27.74 -13.38
CA VAL A 522 -17.48 -28.80 -12.93
C VAL A 522 -16.92 -29.38 -11.64
N ILE A 523 -17.69 -29.32 -10.58
CA ILE A 523 -17.41 -29.97 -9.31
C ILE A 523 -17.94 -31.41 -9.37
N LEU A 524 -17.07 -32.37 -9.11
CA LEU A 524 -17.40 -33.80 -9.07
C LEU A 524 -17.29 -34.28 -7.63
N LEU A 525 -18.34 -34.97 -7.16
CA LEU A 525 -18.37 -35.66 -5.88
C LEU A 525 -18.60 -37.15 -6.10
N THR A 526 -17.87 -38.01 -5.39
CA THR A 526 -18.09 -39.47 -5.41
C THR A 526 -18.83 -39.96 -4.17
N THR A 527 -19.38 -41.16 -4.24
CA THR A 527 -20.07 -41.84 -3.11
C THR A 527 -19.16 -42.06 -1.91
N GLU A 528 -17.84 -42.21 -2.15
CA GLU A 528 -16.83 -42.29 -1.09
C GLU A 528 -16.28 -40.93 -0.65
N ASN A 529 -16.99 -39.85 -1.01
CA ASN A 529 -16.62 -38.45 -0.64
C ASN A 529 -15.28 -37.96 -1.16
N TYR A 530 -14.87 -38.40 -2.35
CA TYR A 530 -13.79 -37.74 -3.08
C TYR A 530 -14.38 -36.61 -3.92
N ILE A 531 -13.70 -35.44 -3.86
CA ILE A 531 -14.14 -34.23 -4.55
C ILE A 531 -13.02 -33.67 -5.40
N LYS A 532 -13.36 -33.14 -6.56
CA LYS A 532 -12.43 -32.42 -7.44
C LYS A 532 -13.16 -31.38 -8.28
N ARG A 533 -12.40 -30.45 -8.82
CA ARG A 533 -12.84 -29.47 -9.80
C ARG A 533 -12.12 -29.71 -11.15
N THR A 534 -12.86 -29.71 -12.25
CA THR A 534 -12.35 -29.81 -13.61
C THR A 534 -12.90 -28.67 -14.46
N LEU A 535 -12.21 -28.27 -15.51
CA LEU A 535 -12.74 -27.29 -16.47
C LEU A 535 -13.91 -27.87 -17.26
N LEU A 536 -14.92 -27.04 -17.53
CA LEU A 536 -16.10 -27.47 -18.33
C LEU A 536 -15.69 -27.84 -19.76
N THR A 537 -14.67 -27.21 -20.32
CA THR A 537 -14.11 -27.45 -21.65
C THR A 537 -13.54 -28.85 -21.84
N ASP A 538 -13.19 -29.57 -20.76
CA ASP A 538 -12.67 -30.93 -20.81
C ASP A 538 -13.72 -31.98 -21.23
N TYR A 539 -15.03 -31.61 -21.15
CA TYR A 539 -16.16 -32.49 -21.50
C TYR A 539 -16.66 -32.21 -22.92
N ARG A 540 -16.22 -33.06 -23.89
CA ARG A 540 -16.66 -32.97 -25.29
C ARG A 540 -18.06 -33.56 -25.51
N ARG A 541 -18.87 -32.92 -26.36
CA ARG A 541 -20.23 -33.38 -26.74
C ARG A 541 -20.16 -34.68 -27.56
N GLN A 542 -21.05 -35.61 -27.30
CA GLN A 542 -21.22 -36.88 -28.03
C GLN A 542 -22.70 -37.14 -28.39
N ASN A 543 -22.94 -37.95 -29.43
CA ASN A 543 -24.31 -38.32 -29.82
C ASN A 543 -24.88 -39.41 -28.89
N ARG A 544 -26.22 -39.51 -28.80
CA ARG A 544 -26.89 -40.58 -28.04
C ARG A 544 -26.44 -41.95 -28.47
N GLY A 545 -26.30 -42.89 -27.52
CA GLY A 545 -25.86 -44.28 -27.78
C GLY A 545 -24.35 -44.43 -27.91
N GLY A 546 -23.57 -43.38 -27.69
CA GLY A 546 -22.10 -43.43 -27.64
C GLY A 546 -21.59 -44.25 -26.44
N LYS A 547 -20.32 -44.73 -26.52
CA LYS A 547 -19.69 -45.52 -25.45
C LYS A 547 -19.18 -44.67 -24.26
N GLY A 548 -19.22 -43.33 -24.33
CA GLY A 548 -18.68 -42.45 -23.32
C GLY A 548 -17.14 -42.51 -23.20
N LYS A 549 -16.58 -41.52 -22.43
CA LYS A 549 -15.16 -41.50 -22.06
C LYS A 549 -15.03 -41.79 -20.57
N ARG A 550 -13.88 -42.32 -20.16
CA ARG A 550 -13.58 -42.54 -18.75
C ARG A 550 -13.33 -41.19 -18.07
N GLY A 551 -14.24 -40.79 -17.18
CA GLY A 551 -14.24 -39.49 -16.54
C GLY A 551 -13.45 -39.42 -15.24
N MET A 552 -13.19 -40.56 -14.59
CA MET A 552 -12.44 -40.63 -13.33
C MET A 552 -11.91 -42.05 -13.11
N THR A 553 -10.72 -42.20 -12.54
CA THR A 553 -10.20 -43.47 -12.05
C THR A 553 -10.69 -43.62 -10.60
N THR A 554 -11.69 -44.44 -10.40
CA THR A 554 -12.23 -44.78 -9.07
C THR A 554 -11.64 -46.12 -8.57
N LYS A 555 -11.66 -46.35 -7.26
CA LYS A 555 -11.44 -47.68 -6.67
C LYS A 555 -12.63 -48.57 -7.03
N ASP A 556 -12.44 -49.90 -7.01
CA ASP A 556 -13.49 -50.90 -7.23
C ASP A 556 -14.64 -50.66 -6.23
N GLN A 557 -15.66 -49.90 -6.51
CA GLN A 557 -16.87 -49.59 -5.75
C GLN A 557 -17.14 -48.10 -5.54
N ASP A 558 -16.23 -47.16 -5.91
CA ASP A 558 -16.49 -45.72 -5.78
C ASP A 558 -17.12 -45.14 -7.05
N ILE A 559 -18.26 -44.47 -6.94
CA ILE A 559 -19.10 -44.03 -8.04
C ILE A 559 -19.28 -42.50 -7.96
N ILE A 560 -19.32 -41.83 -9.11
CA ILE A 560 -19.66 -40.40 -9.13
C ILE A 560 -21.15 -40.23 -8.74
N ASP A 561 -21.38 -39.53 -7.64
CA ASP A 561 -22.72 -39.26 -7.09
C ASP A 561 -23.29 -37.94 -7.61
N GLN A 562 -22.46 -36.86 -7.66
CA GLN A 562 -22.93 -35.54 -8.09
C GLN A 562 -21.95 -34.86 -9.03
N LEU A 563 -22.54 -34.04 -9.91
CA LEU A 563 -21.85 -33.21 -10.88
C LEU A 563 -22.51 -31.83 -10.91
N ILE A 564 -21.75 -30.78 -10.52
CA ILE A 564 -22.30 -29.45 -10.35
C ILE A 564 -21.47 -28.46 -11.19
N PRO A 565 -22.06 -27.84 -12.22
CA PRO A 565 -21.44 -26.74 -12.91
C PRO A 565 -21.44 -25.49 -12.01
N ALA A 566 -20.27 -24.86 -11.87
CA ALA A 566 -20.08 -23.68 -11.04
C ALA A 566 -18.94 -22.82 -11.56
N SER A 567 -19.07 -21.49 -11.46
CA SER A 567 -17.94 -20.59 -11.58
C SER A 567 -16.97 -20.77 -10.41
N THR A 568 -15.68 -20.57 -10.65
CA THR A 568 -14.68 -20.61 -9.58
C THR A 568 -15.01 -19.70 -8.40
N HIS A 569 -15.71 -18.59 -8.64
CA HIS A 569 -16.09 -17.60 -7.62
C HIS A 569 -17.42 -17.88 -6.92
N ASP A 570 -18.16 -18.89 -7.31
CA ASP A 570 -19.42 -19.27 -6.66
C ASP A 570 -19.20 -19.80 -5.24
N TRP A 571 -20.14 -19.53 -4.36
CA TRP A 571 -20.23 -20.20 -3.07
C TRP A 571 -20.89 -21.57 -3.22
N LEU A 572 -20.28 -22.58 -2.63
CA LEU A 572 -20.84 -23.93 -2.57
C LEU A 572 -21.27 -24.24 -1.13
N LEU A 573 -22.51 -24.66 -0.97
CA LEU A 573 -23.06 -25.22 0.27
C LEU A 573 -23.05 -26.75 0.19
N PHE A 574 -22.35 -27.38 1.12
CA PHE A 574 -22.21 -28.84 1.20
C PHE A 574 -23.11 -29.35 2.32
N PHE A 575 -24.14 -30.08 1.96
CA PHE A 575 -25.04 -30.73 2.90
C PHE A 575 -24.65 -32.17 3.13
N THR A 576 -24.75 -32.66 4.37
CA THR A 576 -24.38 -34.03 4.74
C THR A 576 -25.56 -34.89 5.05
N ASN A 577 -25.40 -36.24 4.98
CA ASN A 577 -26.39 -37.23 5.36
C ASN A 577 -26.87 -37.03 6.82
N ARG A 578 -26.07 -36.41 7.69
CA ARG A 578 -26.43 -36.09 9.09
C ARG A 578 -27.17 -34.76 9.24
N GLY A 579 -27.55 -34.10 8.14
CA GLY A 579 -28.29 -32.85 8.17
C GLY A 579 -27.44 -31.62 8.55
N ARG A 580 -26.13 -31.66 8.43
CA ARG A 580 -25.21 -30.51 8.60
C ARG A 580 -24.95 -29.85 7.27
N VAL A 581 -24.54 -28.58 7.29
CA VAL A 581 -24.12 -27.79 6.13
C VAL A 581 -22.79 -27.11 6.35
N PHE A 582 -21.93 -27.10 5.35
CA PHE A 582 -20.66 -26.38 5.28
C PHE A 582 -20.65 -25.45 4.07
N ARG A 583 -19.74 -24.46 4.06
CA ARG A 583 -19.62 -23.49 2.98
C ARG A 583 -18.17 -23.32 2.57
N LEU A 584 -17.88 -23.43 1.26
CA LEU A 584 -16.59 -23.13 0.63
C LEU A 584 -16.81 -22.37 -0.67
N LYS A 585 -15.78 -21.66 -1.13
CA LYS A 585 -15.71 -21.15 -2.50
C LYS A 585 -15.36 -22.28 -3.47
N ALA A 586 -15.88 -22.23 -4.70
CA ALA A 586 -15.58 -23.28 -5.69
C ALA A 586 -14.09 -23.38 -6.03
N TYR A 587 -13.33 -22.28 -5.97
CA TYR A 587 -11.88 -22.30 -6.18
C TYR A 587 -11.11 -23.01 -5.04
N GLU A 588 -11.66 -23.14 -3.85
CA GLU A 588 -11.05 -23.89 -2.73
C GLU A 588 -11.09 -25.40 -2.98
N VAL A 589 -11.97 -25.87 -3.88
CA VAL A 589 -11.96 -27.26 -4.32
C VAL A 589 -10.80 -27.47 -5.29
N PRO A 590 -9.87 -28.42 -5.00
CA PRO A 590 -8.68 -28.62 -5.80
C PRO A 590 -8.99 -28.96 -7.27
N ALA A 591 -8.29 -28.26 -8.19
CA ALA A 591 -8.36 -28.55 -9.61
C ALA A 591 -7.62 -29.85 -9.91
N ALA A 592 -8.21 -30.71 -10.73
CA ALA A 592 -7.61 -31.97 -11.13
C ALA A 592 -8.06 -32.38 -12.55
N SER A 593 -7.24 -33.17 -13.24
CA SER A 593 -7.60 -33.71 -14.57
C SER A 593 -8.80 -34.66 -14.50
N LEU A 594 -9.43 -34.92 -15.67
CA LEU A 594 -10.59 -35.82 -15.76
C LEU A 594 -10.35 -37.19 -15.13
N GLN A 595 -9.15 -37.75 -15.33
CA GLN A 595 -8.80 -39.11 -14.86
C GLN A 595 -8.33 -39.16 -13.40
N ALA A 596 -7.98 -38.04 -12.79
CA ALA A 596 -7.51 -38.00 -11.40
C ALA A 596 -8.63 -38.35 -10.42
N LYS A 597 -8.28 -38.98 -9.28
CA LYS A 597 -9.21 -39.40 -8.24
C LYS A 597 -9.82 -38.22 -7.45
N GLY A 598 -9.15 -37.04 -7.39
CA GLY A 598 -9.54 -35.95 -6.53
C GLY A 598 -9.02 -36.10 -5.08
N VAL A 599 -9.55 -35.30 -4.17
CA VAL A 599 -9.17 -35.22 -2.76
C VAL A 599 -10.33 -35.66 -1.87
N ALA A 600 -10.06 -36.34 -0.77
CA ALA A 600 -11.09 -36.70 0.18
C ALA A 600 -11.73 -35.43 0.80
N ALA A 601 -13.03 -35.31 0.83
CA ALA A 601 -13.75 -34.14 1.31
C ALA A 601 -13.44 -33.80 2.80
N VAL A 602 -13.04 -34.78 3.60
CA VAL A 602 -12.61 -34.58 4.99
C VAL A 602 -11.35 -33.70 5.10
N ASN A 603 -10.56 -33.58 4.03
CA ASN A 603 -9.41 -32.67 4.00
C ASN A 603 -9.83 -31.21 3.74
N LEU A 604 -11.02 -30.96 3.27
CA LEU A 604 -11.56 -29.63 2.99
C LEU A 604 -12.62 -29.20 4.04
N LEU A 605 -13.39 -30.16 4.57
CA LEU A 605 -14.51 -29.94 5.48
C LEU A 605 -14.30 -30.75 6.77
N GLN A 606 -14.65 -30.18 7.91
CA GLN A 606 -14.57 -30.87 9.21
C GLN A 606 -15.73 -31.87 9.38
N LEU A 607 -15.68 -32.94 8.59
CA LEU A 607 -16.69 -34.02 8.64
C LEU A 607 -16.42 -34.93 9.86
N GLN A 608 -17.50 -35.45 10.43
CA GLN A 608 -17.43 -36.47 11.49
C GLN A 608 -17.21 -37.88 10.89
N PRO A 609 -16.78 -38.86 11.69
CA PRO A 609 -16.73 -40.25 11.21
C PRO A 609 -18.06 -40.69 10.59
N GLU A 610 -18.04 -41.35 9.43
CA GLU A 610 -19.18 -41.81 8.64
C GLU A 610 -20.13 -40.70 8.11
N GLU A 611 -19.77 -39.44 8.25
CA GLU A 611 -20.50 -38.34 7.68
C GLU A 611 -20.11 -38.15 6.20
N LYS A 612 -21.11 -38.20 5.32
CA LYS A 612 -20.95 -38.08 3.87
C LYS A 612 -21.68 -36.85 3.33
N ILE A 613 -21.12 -36.22 2.31
CA ILE A 613 -21.79 -35.14 1.55
C ILE A 613 -22.87 -35.80 0.69
N THR A 614 -24.07 -35.29 0.74
CA THR A 614 -25.20 -35.80 0.00
C THR A 614 -25.82 -34.82 -0.97
N SER A 615 -25.57 -33.50 -0.78
CA SER A 615 -26.04 -32.48 -1.73
C SER A 615 -25.12 -31.29 -1.73
N ILE A 616 -24.85 -30.75 -2.90
CA ILE A 616 -24.08 -29.50 -3.08
C ILE A 616 -24.95 -28.49 -3.78
N ILE A 617 -25.09 -27.29 -3.22
CA ILE A 617 -25.88 -26.20 -3.77
C ILE A 617 -24.94 -25.04 -4.15
N LYS A 618 -25.05 -24.60 -5.40
CA LYS A 618 -24.39 -23.38 -5.88
C LYS A 618 -25.16 -22.14 -5.43
N LEU A 619 -24.47 -21.16 -4.87
CA LEU A 619 -24.98 -19.83 -4.59
C LEU A 619 -24.23 -18.80 -5.44
N GLU A 620 -24.95 -18.13 -6.33
CA GLU A 620 -24.43 -17.00 -7.10
C GLU A 620 -24.23 -15.77 -6.21
N GLN A 621 -23.25 -14.92 -6.53
CA GLN A 621 -22.89 -13.73 -5.74
C GLN A 621 -24.06 -12.75 -5.51
N ASN A 622 -25.05 -12.71 -6.42
CA ASN A 622 -26.17 -11.75 -6.41
C ASN A 622 -27.54 -12.37 -6.07
N SER A 623 -27.59 -13.52 -5.37
CA SER A 623 -28.88 -14.14 -5.05
C SER A 623 -29.69 -13.33 -4.03
N SER A 624 -30.96 -13.00 -4.40
CA SER A 624 -31.90 -12.22 -3.58
C SER A 624 -32.22 -12.90 -2.23
N SER A 625 -32.47 -12.08 -1.20
CA SER A 625 -32.75 -12.52 0.17
C SER A 625 -34.03 -13.37 0.34
N ASP A 626 -34.92 -13.42 -0.65
CA ASP A 626 -36.25 -14.03 -0.55
C ASP A 626 -36.30 -15.49 -1.01
N ASN A 627 -35.16 -16.19 -1.01
CA ASN A 627 -35.10 -17.59 -1.40
C ASN A 627 -35.12 -18.53 -0.20
N TYR A 628 -35.60 -19.76 -0.45
CA TYR A 628 -35.63 -20.83 0.53
C TYR A 628 -34.75 -22.00 0.08
N LEU A 629 -34.30 -22.80 1.03
CA LEU A 629 -33.77 -24.14 0.80
C LEU A 629 -34.84 -25.14 1.13
N PHE A 630 -35.23 -25.95 0.13
CA PHE A 630 -36.12 -27.04 0.26
C PHE A 630 -35.36 -28.36 0.37
N MET A 631 -35.57 -29.11 1.41
CA MET A 631 -34.81 -30.30 1.79
C MET A 631 -35.71 -31.53 1.76
N ALA A 632 -35.19 -32.68 1.33
CA ALA A 632 -35.88 -33.96 1.38
C ALA A 632 -34.96 -35.08 1.86
N THR A 633 -35.54 -36.00 2.68
CA THR A 633 -34.82 -37.16 3.21
C THR A 633 -35.18 -38.43 2.43
N VAL A 634 -34.35 -39.46 2.60
CA VAL A 634 -34.53 -40.78 1.96
C VAL A 634 -35.89 -41.42 2.36
N LYS A 635 -36.35 -41.21 3.61
CA LYS A 635 -37.66 -41.70 4.09
C LYS A 635 -38.84 -40.76 3.75
N GLY A 636 -38.59 -39.68 2.97
CA GLY A 636 -39.63 -38.82 2.42
C GLY A 636 -40.12 -37.71 3.35
N THR A 637 -39.33 -37.33 4.35
CA THR A 637 -39.54 -36.12 5.16
C THR A 637 -39.03 -34.91 4.38
N VAL A 638 -39.77 -33.79 4.41
CA VAL A 638 -39.42 -32.55 3.72
C VAL A 638 -39.42 -31.38 4.67
N LYS A 639 -38.58 -30.38 4.36
CA LYS A 639 -38.44 -29.16 5.12
C LYS A 639 -38.15 -27.96 4.22
N LYS A 640 -38.67 -26.78 4.58
CA LYS A 640 -38.34 -25.50 3.92
C LYS A 640 -37.77 -24.53 4.94
N THR A 641 -36.60 -23.97 4.65
CA THR A 641 -35.90 -23.02 5.53
C THR A 641 -35.43 -21.81 4.69
N ALA A 642 -35.51 -20.60 5.24
CA ALA A 642 -35.04 -19.40 4.57
C ALA A 642 -33.52 -19.46 4.29
N LEU A 643 -33.09 -19.04 3.11
CA LEU A 643 -31.69 -19.04 2.74
C LEU A 643 -30.86 -18.09 3.65
N SER A 644 -31.46 -17.00 4.11
CA SER A 644 -30.86 -16.06 5.06
C SER A 644 -30.41 -16.70 6.37
N ASP A 645 -31.07 -17.81 6.80
CA ASP A 645 -30.67 -18.56 8.00
C ASP A 645 -29.28 -19.22 7.85
N PHE A 646 -28.78 -19.32 6.64
CA PHE A 646 -27.47 -19.91 6.28
C PHE A 646 -26.41 -18.88 5.87
N ALA A 647 -26.63 -17.57 6.12
CA ALA A 647 -25.70 -16.51 5.75
C ALA A 647 -24.34 -16.65 6.48
N ASN A 648 -24.34 -17.11 7.74
CA ASN A 648 -23.16 -17.25 8.57
C ASN A 648 -22.94 -18.72 8.96
N ILE A 649 -22.16 -19.44 8.16
CA ILE A 649 -21.76 -20.83 8.42
C ILE A 649 -20.33 -20.84 8.96
N ARG A 650 -20.15 -21.43 10.15
CA ARG A 650 -18.83 -21.59 10.77
C ARG A 650 -18.05 -22.73 10.10
N THR A 651 -16.73 -22.74 10.23
CA THR A 651 -15.86 -23.79 9.65
C THR A 651 -16.18 -25.20 10.16
N ASN A 652 -16.71 -25.32 11.37
CA ASN A 652 -17.15 -26.60 11.93
C ASN A 652 -18.53 -27.04 11.48
N GLY A 653 -19.14 -26.33 10.51
CA GLY A 653 -20.47 -26.61 9.97
C GLY A 653 -21.61 -26.13 10.86
N LEU A 654 -22.82 -26.25 10.34
CA LEU A 654 -24.07 -25.78 10.96
C LEU A 654 -25.16 -26.83 10.77
N ASN A 655 -26.04 -27.05 11.76
CA ASN A 655 -27.23 -27.92 11.59
C ASN A 655 -28.23 -27.28 10.64
N ALA A 656 -28.64 -28.02 9.62
CA ALA A 656 -29.64 -27.64 8.62
C ALA A 656 -30.99 -28.30 8.88
N ILE A 657 -31.03 -29.53 9.38
CA ILE A 657 -32.24 -30.29 9.70
C ILE A 657 -31.92 -31.30 10.81
N ASN A 658 -32.88 -31.52 11.71
CA ASN A 658 -32.84 -32.64 12.65
C ASN A 658 -33.51 -33.87 12.01
N LEU A 659 -32.76 -34.96 11.94
CA LEU A 659 -33.20 -36.20 11.31
C LEU A 659 -33.81 -37.18 12.32
N ASP A 660 -34.69 -38.04 11.84
CA ASP A 660 -35.14 -39.22 12.57
C ASP A 660 -34.08 -40.31 12.57
N GLU A 661 -34.14 -41.22 13.52
CA GLU A 661 -33.23 -42.36 13.61
C GLU A 661 -33.26 -43.20 12.33
N GLY A 662 -32.11 -43.41 11.75
CA GLY A 662 -31.93 -44.16 10.50
C GLY A 662 -32.51 -43.47 9.26
N ASP A 663 -32.79 -42.15 9.27
CA ASP A 663 -33.09 -41.33 8.08
C ASP A 663 -31.88 -40.51 7.68
N GLU A 664 -31.79 -40.13 6.42
CA GLU A 664 -30.68 -39.34 5.86
C GLU A 664 -31.23 -38.19 5.03
N LEU A 665 -30.57 -36.99 5.18
CA LEU A 665 -30.79 -35.90 4.26
C LEU A 665 -30.04 -36.18 2.94
N ARG A 666 -30.75 -36.12 1.80
CA ARG A 666 -30.11 -36.41 0.51
C ARG A 666 -30.33 -35.34 -0.54
N TRP A 667 -31.45 -34.69 -0.59
CA TRP A 667 -31.74 -33.67 -1.60
C TRP A 667 -31.98 -32.34 -0.92
N VAL A 668 -31.30 -31.31 -1.46
CA VAL A 668 -31.51 -29.91 -1.09
C VAL A 668 -31.58 -29.10 -2.38
N GLN A 669 -32.55 -28.22 -2.50
CA GLN A 669 -32.73 -27.36 -3.68
C GLN A 669 -33.10 -25.94 -3.24
N LYS A 670 -32.67 -24.93 -4.05
CA LYS A 670 -33.05 -23.55 -3.84
C LYS A 670 -34.41 -23.25 -4.45
N THR A 671 -35.32 -22.66 -3.70
CA THR A 671 -36.69 -22.31 -4.14
C THR A 671 -36.99 -20.83 -3.93
N ASN A 672 -38.02 -20.35 -4.64
CA ASN A 672 -38.53 -18.98 -4.55
C ASN A 672 -39.80 -18.81 -3.70
N GLY A 673 -40.24 -19.85 -3.00
CA GLY A 673 -41.45 -19.83 -2.15
C GLY A 673 -42.77 -20.11 -2.90
N GLN A 674 -42.76 -20.30 -4.22
CA GLN A 674 -43.95 -20.45 -5.04
C GLN A 674 -43.92 -21.67 -5.97
N SER A 675 -42.83 -22.41 -6.00
CA SER A 675 -42.57 -23.50 -6.92
C SER A 675 -43.35 -24.78 -6.52
N ASP A 676 -43.57 -25.66 -7.49
CA ASP A 676 -44.03 -27.00 -7.24
C ASP A 676 -42.87 -27.95 -6.98
N ILE A 677 -43.00 -28.77 -5.97
CA ILE A 677 -42.00 -29.80 -5.62
C ILE A 677 -42.46 -31.13 -6.18
N ILE A 678 -41.53 -31.82 -6.85
CA ILE A 678 -41.73 -33.18 -7.36
C ILE A 678 -40.79 -34.11 -6.61
N ILE A 679 -41.38 -35.11 -5.92
CA ILE A 679 -40.63 -36.16 -5.22
C ILE A 679 -40.90 -37.46 -5.95
N SER A 680 -39.83 -38.18 -6.34
CA SER A 680 -39.95 -39.42 -7.08
C SER A 680 -39.29 -40.60 -6.34
N THR A 681 -39.86 -41.80 -6.52
CA THR A 681 -39.42 -42.99 -5.81
C THR A 681 -38.79 -44.02 -6.76
N SER A 682 -37.97 -44.95 -6.23
CA SER A 682 -37.30 -46.02 -6.94
C SER A 682 -38.28 -46.96 -7.67
N ALA A 683 -39.47 -47.14 -7.12
CA ALA A 683 -40.56 -47.91 -7.72
C ALA A 683 -41.30 -47.15 -8.84
N GLY A 684 -40.84 -45.97 -9.25
CA GLY A 684 -41.38 -45.21 -10.38
C GLY A 684 -42.65 -44.44 -10.06
N GLN A 685 -42.89 -44.05 -8.78
CA GLN A 685 -43.98 -43.15 -8.39
C GLN A 685 -43.44 -41.72 -8.33
N ALA A 686 -44.30 -40.69 -8.52
CA ALA A 686 -43.97 -39.29 -8.29
C ALA A 686 -45.12 -38.54 -7.64
N VAL A 687 -44.83 -37.68 -6.67
CA VAL A 687 -45.80 -36.79 -6.03
C VAL A 687 -45.42 -35.36 -6.41
N ARG A 688 -46.36 -34.59 -6.93
CA ARG A 688 -46.22 -33.15 -7.17
C ARG A 688 -47.12 -32.38 -6.23
N PHE A 689 -46.57 -31.42 -5.46
CA PHE A 689 -47.31 -30.53 -4.56
C PHE A 689 -46.68 -29.16 -4.53
N ASN A 690 -47.45 -28.13 -4.19
CA ASN A 690 -46.92 -26.78 -4.10
C ASN A 690 -46.12 -26.61 -2.80
N GLU A 691 -44.99 -25.96 -2.86
CA GLU A 691 -44.13 -25.74 -1.68
C GLU A 691 -44.77 -24.90 -0.56
N LYS A 692 -45.88 -24.17 -0.87
CA LYS A 692 -46.70 -23.47 0.14
C LYS A 692 -47.36 -24.43 1.15
N ASP A 693 -47.53 -25.69 0.76
CA ASP A 693 -48.02 -26.73 1.67
C ASP A 693 -47.03 -27.08 2.78
N VAL A 694 -45.76 -26.62 2.63
CA VAL A 694 -44.72 -26.75 3.64
C VAL A 694 -44.38 -25.36 4.18
N ARG A 695 -44.74 -25.12 5.44
CA ARG A 695 -44.38 -23.84 6.09
C ARG A 695 -42.88 -23.66 6.22
N GLY A 696 -42.42 -22.42 6.22
CA GLY A 696 -41.04 -22.09 6.56
C GLY A 696 -40.71 -22.51 8.01
N MET A 697 -39.58 -23.16 8.21
CA MET A 697 -39.15 -23.71 9.49
C MET A 697 -37.70 -23.33 9.77
N GLY A 698 -37.37 -23.06 11.05
CA GLY A 698 -36.02 -22.78 11.47
C GLY A 698 -35.08 -23.99 11.32
N ARG A 699 -33.78 -23.77 11.31
CA ARG A 699 -32.71 -24.75 11.02
C ARG A 699 -32.82 -26.05 11.83
N ALA A 700 -33.16 -25.99 13.14
CA ALA A 700 -33.23 -27.14 14.03
C ALA A 700 -34.56 -27.91 13.96
N ALA A 701 -35.49 -27.60 13.05
CA ALA A 701 -36.72 -28.33 12.90
C ALA A 701 -36.52 -29.66 12.17
N ARG A 702 -37.34 -30.64 12.48
CA ARG A 702 -37.36 -31.99 11.92
C ARG A 702 -37.93 -32.03 10.49
N GLY A 703 -38.90 -31.21 10.16
CA GLY A 703 -39.65 -31.25 8.90
C GLY A 703 -41.01 -31.92 9.01
N VAL A 704 -41.63 -32.17 7.87
CA VAL A 704 -43.00 -32.77 7.74
C VAL A 704 -42.96 -33.83 6.64
N ARG A 705 -43.96 -34.78 6.63
CA ARG A 705 -44.05 -35.81 5.60
C ARG A 705 -44.34 -35.20 4.21
N GLY A 706 -43.44 -35.45 3.23
CA GLY A 706 -43.58 -35.06 1.84
C GLY A 706 -44.26 -36.11 0.97
N VAL A 707 -43.88 -37.37 1.11
CA VAL A 707 -44.43 -38.52 0.38
C VAL A 707 -44.65 -39.70 1.31
N ARG A 708 -45.64 -40.55 1.03
CA ARG A 708 -45.85 -41.84 1.70
C ARG A 708 -45.25 -42.93 0.83
N LEU A 709 -44.20 -43.55 1.30
CA LEU A 709 -43.52 -44.66 0.63
C LEU A 709 -44.24 -45.96 0.81
N ARG A 710 -44.16 -46.84 -0.17
CA ARG A 710 -44.54 -48.26 -0.08
C ARG A 710 -43.48 -49.06 0.66
N PRO A 711 -43.75 -50.27 1.14
CA PRO A 711 -42.72 -51.14 1.68
C PRO A 711 -41.61 -51.35 0.65
N ASN A 712 -40.39 -51.30 1.08
CA ASN A 712 -39.14 -51.42 0.28
C ASN A 712 -38.97 -50.39 -0.87
N ASP A 713 -39.68 -49.22 -0.79
CA ASP A 713 -39.47 -48.11 -1.70
C ASP A 713 -38.69 -46.98 -1.00
N SER A 714 -37.99 -46.19 -1.74
CA SER A 714 -37.22 -45.07 -1.25
C SER A 714 -37.32 -43.85 -2.20
N VAL A 715 -37.13 -42.66 -1.68
CA VAL A 715 -37.00 -41.48 -2.54
C VAL A 715 -35.70 -41.60 -3.35
N VAL A 716 -35.76 -41.29 -4.64
CA VAL A 716 -34.60 -41.31 -5.57
C VAL A 716 -34.39 -39.96 -6.27
N GLY A 717 -35.30 -38.98 -6.02
CA GLY A 717 -35.17 -37.64 -6.54
C GLY A 717 -36.16 -36.70 -5.96
N MET A 718 -35.72 -35.49 -5.68
CA MET A 718 -36.58 -34.34 -5.36
C MET A 718 -36.11 -33.18 -6.25
N ASP A 719 -37.05 -32.55 -6.95
CA ASP A 719 -36.74 -31.44 -7.82
C ASP A 719 -37.89 -30.41 -7.84
N ILE A 720 -37.63 -29.27 -8.45
CA ILE A 720 -38.53 -28.11 -8.46
C ILE A 720 -39.05 -27.91 -9.88
N ALA A 721 -40.36 -27.73 -10.01
CA ALA A 721 -40.98 -27.29 -11.24
C ALA A 721 -41.51 -25.85 -11.09
N THR A 722 -40.95 -24.94 -11.84
CA THR A 722 -41.31 -23.52 -11.88
C THR A 722 -42.42 -23.26 -12.89
N SER A 723 -42.56 -24.12 -13.90
CA SER A 723 -43.60 -24.04 -14.93
C SER A 723 -44.16 -25.40 -15.28
N SER A 724 -45.43 -25.47 -15.63
CA SER A 724 -46.10 -26.69 -16.13
C SER A 724 -45.65 -27.08 -17.55
N SER A 725 -45.02 -26.17 -18.30
CA SER A 725 -44.44 -26.42 -19.63
C SER A 725 -43.14 -27.20 -19.56
N GLN A 726 -42.42 -27.15 -18.43
CA GLN A 726 -41.19 -27.91 -18.21
C GLN A 726 -41.36 -29.40 -18.43
N ARG A 727 -40.27 -30.07 -18.70
CA ARG A 727 -40.19 -31.53 -18.85
C ARG A 727 -39.45 -32.12 -17.66
N LEU A 728 -39.85 -33.31 -17.27
CA LEU A 728 -39.22 -34.11 -16.23
C LEU A 728 -38.41 -35.21 -16.93
N LEU A 729 -37.08 -35.19 -16.81
CA LEU A 729 -36.18 -36.22 -17.25
C LEU A 729 -36.24 -37.37 -16.22
N VAL A 730 -36.48 -38.58 -16.71
CA VAL A 730 -36.55 -39.80 -15.90
C VAL A 730 -35.49 -40.76 -16.49
N VAL A 731 -34.56 -41.20 -15.65
CA VAL A 731 -33.50 -42.13 -16.05
C VAL A 731 -33.48 -43.34 -15.13
N SER A 732 -33.35 -44.54 -15.75
CA SER A 732 -33.33 -45.80 -15.02
C SER A 732 -31.92 -46.43 -15.04
N ALA A 733 -31.68 -47.37 -14.13
CA ALA A 733 -30.40 -48.01 -13.88
C ALA A 733 -29.77 -48.65 -15.17
N ASN A 734 -30.57 -49.24 -16.04
CA ASN A 734 -30.07 -49.91 -17.24
C ASN A 734 -29.93 -48.98 -18.46
N GLY A 735 -29.82 -47.63 -18.24
CA GLY A 735 -29.54 -46.65 -19.28
C GLY A 735 -30.75 -46.29 -20.17
N TYR A 736 -31.96 -46.59 -19.72
CA TYR A 736 -33.20 -46.13 -20.37
C TYR A 736 -33.64 -44.79 -19.78
N GLY A 737 -34.12 -43.91 -20.63
CA GLY A 737 -34.61 -42.61 -20.17
C GLY A 737 -35.66 -42.03 -21.12
N LYS A 738 -36.35 -41.05 -20.62
CA LYS A 738 -37.37 -40.26 -21.32
C LYS A 738 -37.54 -38.92 -20.70
N SER A 739 -38.08 -37.95 -21.42
CA SER A 739 -38.66 -36.77 -20.83
C SER A 739 -40.18 -36.88 -20.78
N THR A 740 -40.85 -36.27 -19.78
CA THR A 740 -42.30 -36.22 -19.64
C THR A 740 -42.70 -34.83 -19.25
N LYS A 741 -43.77 -34.25 -19.87
CA LYS A 741 -44.22 -32.89 -19.48
C LYS A 741 -44.68 -32.88 -18.03
N VAL A 742 -44.29 -31.86 -17.29
CA VAL A 742 -44.68 -31.66 -15.88
C VAL A 742 -46.19 -31.51 -15.74
N SER A 743 -46.88 -30.97 -16.75
CA SER A 743 -48.34 -30.90 -16.82
C SER A 743 -49.04 -32.24 -16.71
N ASN A 744 -48.38 -33.36 -17.03
CA ASN A 744 -48.95 -34.69 -16.86
C ASN A 744 -49.00 -35.18 -15.39
N PHE A 745 -48.36 -34.45 -14.46
CA PHE A 745 -48.41 -34.72 -13.02
C PHE A 745 -49.30 -33.69 -12.34
N GLU A 746 -50.50 -34.13 -11.88
CA GLU A 746 -51.43 -33.28 -11.18
C GLU A 746 -50.83 -32.78 -9.86
N VAL A 747 -51.04 -31.50 -9.53
CA VAL A 747 -50.69 -30.94 -8.22
C VAL A 747 -51.61 -31.51 -7.17
N LYS A 748 -51.07 -32.20 -6.16
CA LYS A 748 -51.81 -32.80 -5.04
C LYS A 748 -51.27 -32.28 -3.72
N LYS A 749 -51.97 -32.55 -2.62
CA LYS A 749 -51.41 -32.24 -1.29
C LYS A 749 -50.25 -33.16 -0.97
N ARG A 750 -49.24 -32.66 -0.21
CA ARG A 750 -48.10 -33.46 0.26
C ARG A 750 -48.51 -34.68 1.06
N GLY A 751 -47.64 -35.68 1.18
CA GLY A 751 -47.86 -36.88 1.99
C GLY A 751 -48.68 -37.98 1.33
N GLY A 752 -49.03 -37.84 0.04
CA GLY A 752 -49.66 -38.89 -0.78
C GLY A 752 -48.68 -39.96 -1.27
N ILE A 753 -49.19 -41.05 -1.91
CA ILE A 753 -48.38 -42.11 -2.53
C ILE A 753 -47.86 -41.69 -3.94
N GLY A 754 -48.52 -40.68 -4.55
CA GLY A 754 -48.18 -40.20 -5.90
C GLY A 754 -48.84 -40.94 -7.05
N VAL A 755 -48.39 -40.61 -8.27
CA VAL A 755 -48.85 -41.20 -9.53
C VAL A 755 -47.68 -41.87 -10.25
N LYS A 756 -47.95 -42.82 -11.13
CA LYS A 756 -46.93 -43.56 -11.88
C LYS A 756 -46.16 -42.56 -12.80
N ALA A 757 -44.85 -42.47 -12.66
CA ALA A 757 -43.91 -41.65 -13.48
C ALA A 757 -43.24 -42.46 -14.55
N ALA A 758 -42.92 -43.72 -14.29
CA ALA A 758 -42.32 -44.65 -15.26
C ALA A 758 -42.79 -46.08 -14.98
N VAL A 759 -42.66 -46.93 -16.00
CA VAL A 759 -42.85 -48.40 -15.85
C VAL A 759 -41.49 -48.99 -15.57
N VAL A 760 -41.31 -49.53 -14.38
CA VAL A 760 -40.12 -50.23 -13.95
C VAL A 760 -40.26 -51.72 -14.31
N THR A 761 -39.28 -52.27 -15.06
CA THR A 761 -39.25 -53.68 -15.49
C THR A 761 -37.84 -54.22 -15.31
N SER A 762 -37.63 -55.51 -15.45
CA SER A 762 -36.30 -56.14 -15.47
C SER A 762 -35.36 -55.54 -16.57
N LYS A 763 -35.95 -55.09 -17.70
CA LYS A 763 -35.26 -54.48 -18.80
C LYS A 763 -34.71 -53.10 -18.50
N THR A 764 -35.49 -52.28 -17.78
CA THR A 764 -35.11 -50.89 -17.46
C THR A 764 -34.36 -50.79 -16.14
N GLY A 765 -34.59 -51.70 -15.21
CA GLY A 765 -34.13 -51.56 -13.85
C GLY A 765 -34.92 -50.47 -13.07
N PRO A 766 -34.60 -50.23 -11.76
CA PRO A 766 -35.23 -49.22 -10.97
C PRO A 766 -34.92 -47.82 -11.51
N ILE A 767 -35.71 -46.81 -11.09
CA ILE A 767 -35.41 -45.41 -11.40
C ILE A 767 -34.23 -44.94 -10.52
N VAL A 768 -33.27 -44.27 -11.16
CA VAL A 768 -32.05 -43.78 -10.50
C VAL A 768 -32.08 -42.25 -10.35
N SER A 769 -32.56 -41.55 -11.39
CA SER A 769 -32.59 -40.08 -11.37
C SER A 769 -33.89 -39.56 -11.99
N VAL A 770 -34.43 -38.51 -11.34
CA VAL A 770 -35.57 -37.74 -11.87
C VAL A 770 -35.29 -36.29 -11.65
N GLN A 771 -35.20 -35.50 -12.73
CA GLN A 771 -34.82 -34.10 -12.71
C GLN A 771 -35.71 -33.28 -13.65
N THR A 772 -36.12 -32.08 -13.24
CA THR A 772 -36.76 -31.11 -14.14
C THR A 772 -35.76 -30.56 -15.15
N LEU A 773 -36.22 -30.30 -16.38
CA LEU A 773 -35.44 -29.73 -17.46
C LEU A 773 -35.83 -28.24 -17.61
N PRO A 774 -35.04 -27.29 -17.09
CA PRO A 774 -35.19 -25.86 -17.41
C PRO A 774 -34.94 -25.59 -18.90
N GLU A 775 -35.45 -24.48 -19.41
CA GLU A 775 -35.35 -24.13 -20.84
C GLU A 775 -33.87 -23.82 -21.26
N GLU A 776 -33.08 -23.36 -20.33
CA GLU A 776 -31.67 -23.00 -20.52
C GLU A 776 -30.78 -24.24 -20.65
N VAL A 777 -31.23 -25.41 -20.20
CA VAL A 777 -30.45 -26.66 -20.23
C VAL A 777 -30.43 -27.23 -21.66
N THR A 778 -29.22 -27.35 -22.22
CA THR A 778 -29.02 -27.88 -23.57
C THR A 778 -28.54 -29.32 -23.56
N ASP A 779 -27.80 -29.73 -22.51
CA ASP A 779 -27.15 -31.06 -22.48
C ASP A 779 -27.38 -31.77 -21.16
N ALA A 780 -27.38 -33.08 -21.19
CA ALA A 780 -27.35 -33.96 -20.04
C ALA A 780 -26.06 -34.77 -20.03
N LEU A 781 -25.37 -34.79 -18.88
CA LEU A 781 -24.20 -35.63 -18.64
C LEU A 781 -24.63 -36.84 -17.80
N MET A 782 -24.44 -38.04 -18.29
CA MET A 782 -24.74 -39.27 -17.56
C MET A 782 -23.47 -40.04 -17.28
N ILE A 783 -23.40 -40.63 -16.10
CA ILE A 783 -22.22 -41.33 -15.60
C ILE A 783 -22.65 -42.71 -15.12
N SER A 784 -21.95 -43.75 -15.55
CA SER A 784 -22.18 -45.12 -15.09
C SER A 784 -21.37 -45.44 -13.83
N SER A 785 -21.74 -46.51 -13.16
CA SER A 785 -21.07 -47.07 -11.98
C SER A 785 -19.57 -47.37 -12.23
N ASN A 786 -19.22 -47.77 -13.46
CA ASN A 786 -17.84 -48.04 -13.89
C ASN A 786 -17.13 -46.78 -14.40
N GLY A 787 -17.68 -45.57 -14.18
CA GLY A 787 -17.09 -44.28 -14.52
C GLY A 787 -17.16 -43.91 -16.00
N GLN A 788 -17.95 -44.60 -16.84
CA GLN A 788 -18.21 -44.18 -18.20
C GLN A 788 -19.09 -42.94 -18.21
N THR A 789 -18.67 -41.90 -18.97
CA THR A 789 -19.39 -40.63 -19.05
C THR A 789 -19.85 -40.35 -20.47
N ILE A 790 -21.09 -39.95 -20.65
CA ILE A 790 -21.65 -39.51 -21.93
C ILE A 790 -22.35 -38.15 -21.75
N ARG A 791 -22.09 -37.24 -22.68
CA ARG A 791 -22.79 -35.94 -22.81
C ARG A 791 -23.70 -36.03 -24.04
N ILE A 792 -24.99 -35.82 -23.84
CA ILE A 792 -26.00 -35.85 -24.90
C ILE A 792 -26.84 -34.61 -24.90
N SER A 793 -27.35 -34.21 -26.07
CA SER A 793 -28.30 -33.11 -26.15
C SER A 793 -29.67 -33.51 -25.59
N VAL A 794 -30.25 -32.68 -24.73
CA VAL A 794 -31.59 -32.88 -24.17
C VAL A 794 -32.64 -32.92 -25.28
N LYS A 795 -32.41 -32.32 -26.43
CA LYS A 795 -33.31 -32.41 -27.63
C LYS A 795 -33.39 -33.80 -28.21
N GLU A 796 -32.38 -34.64 -28.04
CA GLU A 796 -32.40 -36.04 -28.51
C GLU A 796 -33.18 -36.99 -27.59
N ILE A 797 -33.55 -36.57 -26.39
CA ILE A 797 -34.30 -37.38 -25.45
C ILE A 797 -35.81 -37.21 -25.73
N PRO A 798 -36.53 -38.31 -26.14
CA PRO A 798 -37.91 -38.17 -26.57
C PRO A 798 -38.83 -37.82 -25.42
N THR A 799 -39.84 -36.99 -25.74
CA THR A 799 -40.93 -36.66 -24.79
C THR A 799 -42.00 -37.70 -24.90
N LEU A 800 -42.20 -38.47 -23.82
CA LEU A 800 -43.16 -39.59 -23.74
C LEU A 800 -44.12 -39.45 -22.57
N GLY A 801 -45.21 -40.22 -22.62
CA GLY A 801 -46.21 -40.29 -21.55
C GLY A 801 -45.69 -40.92 -20.27
N ARG A 802 -46.36 -40.65 -19.11
CA ARG A 802 -45.94 -41.14 -17.78
C ARG A 802 -45.76 -42.66 -17.71
N THR A 803 -46.65 -43.46 -18.32
CA THR A 803 -46.71 -44.91 -18.20
C THR A 803 -45.86 -45.64 -19.27
N THR A 804 -44.77 -45.08 -19.74
CA THR A 804 -43.86 -45.68 -20.70
C THR A 804 -42.51 -46.02 -20.03
N GLN A 805 -41.74 -46.94 -20.68
CA GLN A 805 -40.44 -47.41 -20.22
C GLN A 805 -39.30 -46.46 -20.62
N GLY A 806 -39.52 -45.55 -21.59
CA GLY A 806 -38.46 -44.75 -22.20
C GLY A 806 -37.69 -45.46 -23.31
N VAL A 807 -36.63 -44.79 -23.81
CA VAL A 807 -35.73 -45.31 -24.83
C VAL A 807 -34.31 -45.45 -24.23
N ARG A 808 -33.44 -46.27 -24.90
CA ARG A 808 -32.08 -46.37 -24.45
C ARG A 808 -31.32 -45.07 -24.78
N ILE A 809 -30.88 -44.36 -23.75
CA ILE A 809 -30.12 -43.09 -23.86
C ILE A 809 -28.65 -43.28 -23.61
N MET A 810 -28.24 -44.33 -22.87
CA MET A 810 -26.86 -44.73 -22.65
C MET A 810 -26.72 -46.26 -22.91
N LYS A 811 -25.67 -46.66 -23.63
CA LYS A 811 -25.29 -48.04 -23.79
C LYS A 811 -24.28 -48.41 -22.70
N LEU A 812 -24.69 -49.31 -21.81
CA LEU A 812 -23.85 -49.78 -20.70
C LEU A 812 -23.18 -51.12 -21.09
N THR A 813 -22.07 -51.43 -20.46
CA THR A 813 -21.43 -52.75 -20.48
C THR A 813 -22.16 -53.71 -19.54
N ASP A 814 -21.99 -55.02 -19.73
CA ASP A 814 -22.66 -56.01 -18.86
C ASP A 814 -22.24 -55.82 -17.40
N GLY A 815 -23.23 -55.79 -16.51
CA GLY A 815 -23.02 -55.57 -15.08
C GLY A 815 -22.84 -54.11 -14.68
N ASP A 816 -22.88 -53.12 -15.62
CA ASP A 816 -22.81 -51.70 -15.34
C ASP A 816 -24.20 -51.08 -15.21
N SER A 817 -24.31 -49.95 -14.47
CA SER A 817 -25.57 -49.23 -14.29
C SER A 817 -25.34 -47.72 -14.33
N VAL A 818 -26.36 -46.95 -14.68
CA VAL A 818 -26.31 -45.48 -14.53
C VAL A 818 -26.25 -45.13 -13.05
N ALA A 819 -25.25 -44.37 -12.67
CA ALA A 819 -25.04 -43.93 -11.27
C ALA A 819 -25.52 -42.50 -11.05
N SER A 820 -25.23 -41.56 -11.96
CA SER A 820 -25.56 -40.15 -11.81
C SER A 820 -25.92 -39.50 -13.14
N VAL A 821 -26.76 -38.44 -13.04
CA VAL A 821 -27.17 -37.59 -14.16
C VAL A 821 -27.04 -36.13 -13.77
N GLY A 822 -26.27 -35.33 -14.52
CA GLY A 822 -26.14 -33.90 -14.35
C GLY A 822 -26.65 -33.12 -15.57
N LEU A 823 -27.25 -31.96 -15.34
CA LEU A 823 -27.77 -31.08 -16.39
C LEU A 823 -26.76 -29.95 -16.63
N MET A 824 -26.61 -29.51 -17.90
CA MET A 824 -25.66 -28.48 -18.29
C MET A 824 -26.32 -27.42 -19.16
N GLU A 825 -26.03 -26.14 -18.88
CA GLU A 825 -26.41 -24.99 -19.70
C GLU A 825 -25.38 -24.76 -20.80
N GLU A 826 -25.74 -24.04 -21.85
CA GLU A 826 -24.83 -23.62 -22.88
C GLU A 826 -23.95 -22.48 -22.33
N SER A 827 -22.63 -22.62 -22.39
CA SER A 827 -21.72 -21.49 -22.10
C SER A 827 -22.03 -20.39 -23.11
N ARG A 828 -22.38 -19.19 -22.64
CA ARG A 828 -22.41 -18.00 -23.48
C ARG A 828 -20.98 -17.74 -23.93
N GLU A 829 -20.66 -18.09 -25.18
CA GLU A 829 -19.54 -17.45 -25.87
C GLU A 829 -19.96 -15.99 -26.05
N GLU A 830 -19.26 -15.10 -25.37
CA GLU A 830 -19.32 -13.67 -25.70
C GLU A 830 -18.79 -13.52 -27.13
N GLU A 831 -19.65 -13.03 -28.05
CA GLU A 831 -19.28 -12.55 -29.37
C GLU A 831 -18.30 -11.37 -29.30
#